data_97bf90950ce5ca7abd76627f1894afa0
#
_entry.id   97bf90950ce5ca7abd76627f1894afa0
#
_cell.length_a   1.000
_cell.length_b   1.000
_cell.length_c   1.000
_cell.angle_alpha   90.00
_cell.angle_beta   90.00
_cell.angle_gamma   90.00
#
_symmetry.space_group_name_H-M   'P 1'
#
loop_
_entity.id
_entity.type
_entity.pdbx_description
1 polymer ?
#
loop_
_entity_poly.entity_id
_entity_poly.type
_entity_poly.pdbx_seq_one_letter_code
_entity_poly.pdbx_strand_id
1 'polypeptide(L)'
;MFAMTEMSFVEAVLEGKEIGLLQVCFSGIFLLPPKEEMQDLKPFLYFTTMKGMDTMLSALVLNSPASRVNEKMQSIFQMLLTFTTSERASVRERAVGRMRVLSFLLANYSSLKADPNEERHASRAEMQMPIIGQLLGHLLLLLSFKEEETGHLALDALCLLFQFKYQQHCATLTEENTQLQGDWEAETTSLRTSPSATHIIESFAEYLQPSERSDIVRVFIEATTDSSTFDKEAARNVLDMVRGNPDLWLVDVPKITSCIHKTLGCIKSVPARQSVESLMVSMADKCPQEVVTTLLQVAPGGDSTALALWEAMFSVPQTVRNILKELLSQLWDLKSRLFCTHLEDYCLVRLAMLASRDLGDRAFAATYLDFRFLKEERPAMLSLVLRAIMTLSERDEMARKMKVILPDLMRVLLFGYKAATTKALLVFRTIMAQLERREASHIAVQMAEFLLPLLDDELSQLRESSISLFRDLMMMTVGNDKREMKNMVRLGLLPLFFRLSDQTQSVAKAAGEALLAAAELLKWKPLKHLVRTQQTWQIGESLLKQDRRRAQEFLIQSLSYLKDAQASLREAAVRFIGLAARHLRNPSKKKLAEICSALQTLAEDHEPSIRSLAAQTVIIILSSSREQPRPRWTLRALCCR
;
A
#
# COMPACT_ATOMS: atom_id res chain seq x y z
N MET A 1 -31.08 -40.39 -1.00
CA MET A 1 -31.86 -39.80 -2.10
C MET A 1 -33.29 -40.29 -2.12
N PHE A 2 -33.55 -41.60 -2.17
CA PHE A 2 -34.92 -42.14 -2.20
C PHE A 2 -35.78 -41.64 -1.02
N ALA A 3 -35.22 -41.65 0.19
CA ALA A 3 -35.92 -41.15 1.39
C ALA A 3 -36.21 -39.63 1.34
N MET A 4 -35.50 -38.85 0.54
CA MET A 4 -35.73 -37.41 0.40
C MET A 4 -36.79 -37.06 -0.64
N THR A 5 -37.25 -38.05 -1.45
CA THR A 5 -38.36 -37.89 -2.39
C THR A 5 -39.73 -38.20 -1.76
N GLU A 6 -39.73 -38.87 -0.59
CA GLU A 6 -40.97 -39.15 0.18
C GLU A 6 -41.13 -38.12 1.30
N MET A 7 -41.85 -37.07 1.03
CA MET A 7 -42.01 -35.87 1.85
C MET A 7 -42.47 -36.11 3.29
N SER A 8 -43.36 -37.07 3.53
CA SER A 8 -43.87 -37.37 4.88
C SER A 8 -42.77 -37.84 5.84
N PHE A 9 -41.71 -38.43 5.32
CA PHE A 9 -40.56 -38.86 6.11
C PHE A 9 -39.51 -37.74 6.29
N VAL A 10 -39.38 -36.90 5.26
CA VAL A 10 -38.42 -35.77 5.27
C VAL A 10 -38.83 -34.66 6.22
N GLU A 11 -40.12 -34.30 6.28
CA GLU A 11 -40.60 -33.28 7.22
C GLU A 11 -40.48 -33.69 8.69
N ALA A 12 -40.72 -34.95 9.01
CA ALA A 12 -40.66 -35.42 10.40
C ALA A 12 -39.23 -35.62 10.95
N VAL A 13 -38.25 -35.93 10.09
CA VAL A 13 -36.89 -36.32 10.54
C VAL A 13 -35.85 -35.23 10.28
N LEU A 14 -36.07 -34.29 9.35
CA LEU A 14 -35.06 -33.41 8.77
C LEU A 14 -35.38 -31.92 8.89
N GLU A 15 -36.37 -31.51 9.67
CA GLU A 15 -36.71 -30.09 9.83
C GLU A 15 -35.48 -29.25 10.16
N GLY A 16 -35.03 -28.43 9.21
CA GLY A 16 -33.83 -27.56 9.30
C GLY A 16 -32.48 -28.22 8.98
N LYS A 17 -32.41 -29.53 8.67
CA LYS A 17 -31.14 -30.23 8.31
C LYS A 17 -31.00 -30.55 6.82
N GLU A 18 -31.99 -30.24 6.01
CA GLU A 18 -32.04 -30.55 4.57
C GLU A 18 -30.83 -29.98 3.81
N ILE A 19 -30.47 -28.73 4.12
CA ILE A 19 -29.35 -28.01 3.48
C ILE A 19 -28.00 -28.69 3.76
N GLY A 20 -27.78 -29.13 5.02
CA GLY A 20 -26.54 -29.82 5.39
C GLY A 20 -26.42 -31.19 4.69
N LEU A 21 -27.52 -31.92 4.53
CA LEU A 21 -27.56 -33.19 3.81
C LEU A 21 -27.30 -32.99 2.31
N LEU A 22 -27.89 -31.95 1.70
CA LEU A 22 -27.60 -31.60 0.30
C LEU A 22 -26.13 -31.30 0.08
N GLN A 23 -25.48 -30.56 0.98
CA GLN A 23 -24.06 -30.27 0.90
C GLN A 23 -23.20 -31.54 0.92
N VAL A 24 -23.53 -32.50 1.78
CA VAL A 24 -22.86 -33.80 1.82
C VAL A 24 -23.11 -34.61 0.53
N CYS A 25 -24.36 -34.62 0.03
CA CYS A 25 -24.70 -35.28 -1.24
C CYS A 25 -23.93 -34.68 -2.41
N PHE A 26 -23.88 -33.34 -2.53
CA PHE A 26 -23.13 -32.67 -3.59
C PHE A 26 -21.64 -32.96 -3.50
N SER A 27 -21.06 -32.84 -2.30
CA SER A 27 -19.63 -33.12 -2.08
C SER A 27 -19.30 -34.59 -2.44
N GLY A 28 -20.14 -35.55 -2.05
CA GLY A 28 -19.91 -36.96 -2.34
C GLY A 28 -20.06 -37.32 -3.83
N ILE A 29 -21.09 -36.77 -4.49
CA ILE A 29 -21.42 -37.13 -5.89
C ILE A 29 -20.58 -36.33 -6.90
N PHE A 30 -20.31 -35.03 -6.61
CA PHE A 30 -19.54 -34.18 -7.53
C PHE A 30 -18.06 -34.57 -7.58
N LEU A 31 -17.51 -35.14 -6.50
CA LEU A 31 -16.13 -35.61 -6.44
C LEU A 31 -15.92 -37.01 -7.02
N LEU A 32 -16.98 -37.70 -7.48
CA LEU A 32 -16.83 -38.97 -8.21
C LEU A 32 -15.92 -38.79 -9.46
N PRO A 33 -15.17 -39.84 -9.87
CA PRO A 33 -14.34 -39.79 -11.07
C PRO A 33 -15.13 -39.37 -12.32
N PRO A 34 -14.49 -38.77 -13.34
CA PRO A 34 -15.13 -38.46 -14.61
C PRO A 34 -15.64 -39.73 -15.32
N LYS A 35 -16.59 -39.57 -16.24
CA LYS A 35 -17.25 -40.68 -16.96
C LYS A 35 -16.24 -41.60 -17.66
N GLU A 36 -15.18 -41.04 -18.20
CA GLU A 36 -14.14 -41.73 -19.00
C GLU A 36 -13.26 -42.66 -18.14
N GLU A 37 -13.09 -42.36 -16.86
CA GLU A 37 -12.31 -43.16 -15.91
C GLU A 37 -13.15 -44.27 -15.25
N MET A 38 -14.48 -44.26 -15.46
CA MET A 38 -15.41 -45.20 -14.85
C MET A 38 -15.65 -46.46 -15.75
N GLN A 39 -14.60 -47.04 -16.34
CA GLN A 39 -14.74 -48.20 -17.27
C GLN A 39 -15.40 -49.41 -16.61
N ASP A 40 -15.32 -49.58 -15.30
CA ASP A 40 -15.89 -50.69 -14.55
C ASP A 40 -17.26 -50.41 -13.89
N LEU A 41 -17.64 -49.14 -13.73
CA LEU A 41 -18.97 -48.78 -13.22
C LEU A 41 -19.91 -48.52 -14.40
N LYS A 42 -20.94 -49.34 -14.53
CA LYS A 42 -21.95 -49.23 -15.57
C LYS A 42 -22.37 -47.76 -15.78
N PRO A 43 -22.21 -47.20 -16.99
CA PRO A 43 -22.64 -45.83 -17.33
C PRO A 43 -24.06 -45.51 -16.89
N PHE A 44 -24.90 -46.53 -16.81
CA PHE A 44 -26.25 -46.48 -16.28
C PHE A 44 -26.35 -46.03 -14.82
N LEU A 45 -25.42 -46.47 -13.94
CA LEU A 45 -25.43 -46.08 -12.53
C LEU A 45 -25.14 -44.60 -12.36
N TYR A 46 -24.17 -44.08 -13.12
CA TYR A 46 -23.86 -42.65 -13.09
C TYR A 46 -25.06 -41.80 -13.54
N PHE A 47 -25.65 -42.14 -14.70
CA PHE A 47 -26.82 -41.45 -15.22
C PHE A 47 -28.00 -41.50 -14.23
N THR A 48 -28.26 -42.67 -13.65
CA THR A 48 -29.34 -42.87 -12.67
C THR A 48 -29.09 -42.03 -11.40
N THR A 49 -27.83 -41.93 -10.98
CA THR A 49 -27.46 -41.11 -9.79
C THR A 49 -27.70 -39.62 -10.06
N MET A 50 -27.29 -39.11 -11.23
CA MET A 50 -27.51 -37.69 -11.58
C MET A 50 -29.00 -37.41 -11.77
N LYS A 51 -29.75 -38.28 -12.44
CA LYS A 51 -31.20 -38.16 -12.59
C LYS A 51 -31.92 -38.23 -11.23
N GLY A 52 -31.49 -39.11 -10.35
CA GLY A 52 -32.01 -39.21 -8.99
C GLY A 52 -31.79 -37.91 -8.18
N MET A 53 -30.62 -37.28 -8.35
CA MET A 53 -30.35 -35.98 -7.73
C MET A 53 -31.25 -34.87 -8.30
N ASP A 54 -31.44 -34.82 -9.62
CA ASP A 54 -32.33 -33.85 -10.26
C ASP A 54 -33.78 -34.03 -9.82
N THR A 55 -34.24 -35.28 -9.69
CA THR A 55 -35.57 -35.60 -9.18
C THR A 55 -35.72 -35.17 -7.71
N MET A 56 -34.70 -35.40 -6.89
CA MET A 56 -34.69 -34.97 -5.48
C MET A 56 -34.75 -33.45 -5.36
N LEU A 57 -33.94 -32.72 -6.14
CA LEU A 57 -33.96 -31.25 -6.13
C LEU A 57 -35.32 -30.72 -6.58
N SER A 58 -35.91 -31.31 -7.61
CA SER A 58 -37.26 -30.94 -8.09
C SER A 58 -38.32 -31.17 -7.02
N ALA A 59 -38.29 -32.34 -6.35
CA ALA A 59 -39.22 -32.66 -5.27
C ALA A 59 -39.07 -31.69 -4.07
N LEU A 60 -37.82 -31.37 -3.69
CA LEU A 60 -37.55 -30.41 -2.59
C LEU A 60 -38.10 -29.01 -2.87
N VAL A 61 -38.06 -28.56 -4.12
CA VAL A 61 -38.58 -27.25 -4.53
C VAL A 61 -40.10 -27.29 -4.66
N LEU A 62 -40.64 -28.23 -5.43
CA LEU A 62 -42.05 -28.29 -5.78
C LEU A 62 -42.96 -28.64 -4.56
N ASN A 63 -42.45 -29.42 -3.62
CA ASN A 63 -43.20 -29.81 -2.43
C ASN A 63 -43.03 -28.79 -1.27
N SER A 64 -42.22 -27.77 -1.44
CA SER A 64 -42.07 -26.73 -0.41
C SER A 64 -43.30 -25.79 -0.40
N PRO A 65 -43.67 -25.25 0.78
CA PRO A 65 -44.65 -24.18 0.86
C PRO A 65 -44.22 -22.97 0.05
N ALA A 66 -45.15 -22.30 -0.62
CA ALA A 66 -44.85 -21.15 -1.49
C ALA A 66 -44.02 -20.06 -0.78
N SER A 67 -44.24 -19.82 0.51
CA SER A 67 -43.51 -18.86 1.34
C SER A 67 -42.02 -19.21 1.56
N ARG A 68 -41.61 -20.47 1.42
CA ARG A 68 -40.24 -20.94 1.68
C ARG A 68 -39.47 -21.32 0.40
N VAL A 69 -40.13 -21.37 -0.76
CA VAL A 69 -39.49 -21.79 -2.02
C VAL A 69 -38.31 -20.91 -2.38
N ASN A 70 -38.47 -19.59 -2.28
CA ASN A 70 -37.42 -18.62 -2.62
C ASN A 70 -36.18 -18.82 -1.74
N GLU A 71 -36.35 -18.92 -0.44
CA GLU A 71 -35.27 -19.12 0.53
C GLU A 71 -34.54 -20.45 0.28
N LYS A 72 -35.31 -21.52 0.01
CA LYS A 72 -34.75 -22.84 -0.27
C LYS A 72 -33.98 -22.87 -1.58
N MET A 73 -34.54 -22.32 -2.67
CA MET A 73 -33.85 -22.22 -3.96
C MET A 73 -32.57 -21.38 -3.85
N GLN A 74 -32.65 -20.25 -3.17
CA GLN A 74 -31.48 -19.40 -2.92
C GLN A 74 -30.36 -20.16 -2.20
N SER A 75 -30.69 -20.91 -1.15
CA SER A 75 -29.73 -21.71 -0.39
C SER A 75 -29.08 -22.80 -1.25
N ILE A 76 -29.87 -23.47 -2.10
CA ILE A 76 -29.35 -24.51 -3.00
C ILE A 76 -28.43 -23.90 -4.08
N PHE A 77 -28.82 -22.78 -4.70
CA PHE A 77 -27.97 -22.07 -5.65
C PHE A 77 -26.67 -21.61 -5.00
N GLN A 78 -26.72 -21.10 -3.78
CA GLN A 78 -25.53 -20.64 -3.05
C GLN A 78 -24.54 -21.77 -2.80
N MET A 79 -25.03 -22.98 -2.46
CA MET A 79 -24.18 -24.17 -2.37
C MET A 79 -23.56 -24.55 -3.72
N LEU A 80 -24.37 -24.56 -4.79
CA LEU A 80 -23.89 -24.95 -6.12
C LEU A 80 -22.84 -23.98 -6.65
N LEU A 81 -22.95 -22.68 -6.36
CA LEU A 81 -21.94 -21.68 -6.73
C LEU A 81 -20.54 -22.00 -6.20
N THR A 82 -20.42 -22.62 -5.02
CA THR A 82 -19.11 -23.02 -4.49
C THR A 82 -18.38 -24.06 -5.34
N PHE A 83 -19.10 -24.84 -6.10
CA PHE A 83 -18.54 -25.88 -7.00
C PHE A 83 -18.19 -25.35 -8.39
N THR A 84 -18.67 -24.16 -8.78
CA THR A 84 -18.33 -23.56 -10.09
C THR A 84 -16.89 -23.11 -10.18
N THR A 85 -16.24 -22.85 -9.05
CA THR A 85 -14.84 -22.45 -8.94
C THR A 85 -13.88 -23.63 -8.79
N SER A 86 -14.38 -24.88 -8.88
CA SER A 86 -13.55 -26.07 -8.77
C SER A 86 -12.55 -26.18 -9.93
N GLU A 87 -11.33 -26.61 -9.65
CA GLU A 87 -10.31 -26.90 -10.68
C GLU A 87 -10.73 -28.06 -11.59
N ARG A 88 -11.56 -29.00 -11.09
CA ARG A 88 -12.00 -30.18 -11.82
C ARG A 88 -13.19 -29.85 -12.71
N ALA A 89 -13.04 -30.03 -14.04
CA ALA A 89 -14.08 -29.82 -15.04
C ALA A 89 -15.37 -30.61 -14.74
N SER A 90 -15.25 -31.91 -14.38
CA SER A 90 -16.39 -32.77 -14.07
C SER A 90 -17.21 -32.26 -12.85
N VAL A 91 -16.58 -31.59 -11.90
CA VAL A 91 -17.28 -30.97 -10.74
C VAL A 91 -18.07 -29.75 -11.21
N ARG A 92 -17.46 -28.89 -12.04
CA ARG A 92 -18.14 -27.72 -12.61
C ARG A 92 -19.34 -28.13 -13.46
N GLU A 93 -19.15 -29.07 -14.38
CA GLU A 93 -20.22 -29.63 -15.24
C GLU A 93 -21.41 -30.14 -14.40
N ARG A 94 -21.13 -30.93 -13.36
CA ARG A 94 -22.18 -31.50 -12.49
C ARG A 94 -22.93 -30.41 -11.73
N ALA A 95 -22.23 -29.37 -11.22
CA ALA A 95 -22.85 -28.24 -10.55
C ALA A 95 -23.73 -27.43 -11.52
N VAL A 96 -23.20 -27.10 -12.71
CA VAL A 96 -23.95 -26.32 -13.71
C VAL A 96 -25.17 -27.08 -14.23
N GLY A 97 -25.06 -28.41 -14.40
CA GLY A 97 -26.20 -29.24 -14.75
C GLY A 97 -27.34 -29.13 -13.73
N ARG A 98 -27.03 -29.09 -12.44
CA ARG A 98 -28.05 -28.90 -11.37
C ARG A 98 -28.58 -27.44 -11.35
N MET A 99 -27.71 -26.44 -11.62
CA MET A 99 -28.18 -25.07 -11.79
C MET A 99 -29.17 -24.94 -12.94
N ARG A 100 -28.91 -25.59 -14.07
CA ARG A 100 -29.85 -25.64 -15.21
C ARG A 100 -31.21 -26.21 -14.82
N VAL A 101 -31.24 -27.33 -14.07
CA VAL A 101 -32.49 -27.92 -13.58
C VAL A 101 -33.26 -26.95 -12.66
N LEU A 102 -32.59 -26.31 -11.74
CA LEU A 102 -33.20 -25.33 -10.85
C LEU A 102 -33.67 -24.07 -11.59
N SER A 103 -32.92 -23.62 -12.60
CA SER A 103 -33.33 -22.49 -13.47
C SER A 103 -34.59 -22.83 -14.27
N PHE A 104 -34.70 -24.09 -14.73
CA PHE A 104 -35.92 -24.59 -15.38
C PHE A 104 -37.13 -24.59 -14.42
N LEU A 105 -36.94 -25.08 -13.20
CA LEU A 105 -37.99 -25.03 -12.19
C LEU A 105 -38.39 -23.59 -11.87
N LEU A 106 -37.43 -22.67 -11.75
CA LEU A 106 -37.67 -21.24 -11.48
C LEU A 106 -38.50 -20.62 -12.62
N ALA A 107 -38.10 -20.80 -13.87
CA ALA A 107 -38.79 -20.27 -15.03
C ALA A 107 -40.22 -20.78 -15.20
N ASN A 108 -40.47 -22.05 -14.80
CA ASN A 108 -41.74 -22.71 -15.00
C ASN A 108 -42.56 -22.94 -13.69
N TYR A 109 -42.11 -22.41 -12.58
CA TYR A 109 -42.70 -22.69 -11.25
C TYR A 109 -44.21 -22.47 -11.20
N SER A 110 -44.69 -21.33 -11.70
CA SER A 110 -46.12 -20.99 -11.71
C SER A 110 -46.96 -21.96 -12.60
N SER A 111 -46.37 -22.49 -13.68
CA SER A 111 -47.05 -23.44 -14.53
C SER A 111 -47.07 -24.86 -13.94
N LEU A 112 -46.04 -25.22 -13.15
CA LEU A 112 -45.91 -26.53 -12.52
C LEU A 112 -46.76 -26.69 -11.27
N LYS A 113 -47.12 -25.57 -10.61
CA LYS A 113 -47.93 -25.52 -9.40
C LYS A 113 -49.34 -24.93 -9.61
N ALA A 114 -49.85 -24.88 -10.85
CA ALA A 114 -51.10 -24.23 -11.16
C ALA A 114 -52.30 -24.93 -10.44
N ASP A 115 -52.74 -24.30 -9.35
CA ASP A 115 -54.09 -24.49 -8.84
C ASP A 115 -55.01 -23.65 -9.73
N PRO A 116 -56.12 -24.20 -10.24
CA PRO A 116 -56.98 -23.49 -11.20
C PRO A 116 -57.66 -22.23 -10.67
N ASN A 117 -57.58 -21.96 -9.36
CA ASN A 117 -58.30 -20.89 -8.67
C ASN A 117 -57.44 -19.71 -8.13
N GLU A 118 -56.08 -19.71 -8.29
CA GLU A 118 -55.26 -18.60 -7.88
C GLU A 118 -54.87 -17.69 -9.05
N GLU A 119 -54.96 -16.39 -8.87
CA GLU A 119 -54.53 -15.38 -9.84
C GLU A 119 -53.03 -15.50 -10.15
N ARG A 120 -52.73 -15.96 -11.35
CA ARG A 120 -51.37 -16.36 -11.83
C ARG A 120 -50.35 -15.21 -11.84
N HIS A 121 -50.79 -13.94 -11.76
CA HIS A 121 -49.94 -12.76 -11.92
C HIS A 121 -49.27 -12.27 -10.62
N ALA A 122 -49.97 -12.35 -9.48
CA ALA A 122 -49.46 -11.86 -8.21
C ALA A 122 -48.27 -12.67 -7.67
N SER A 123 -48.28 -14.00 -7.85
CA SER A 123 -47.24 -14.90 -7.32
C SER A 123 -45.87 -14.73 -8.00
N ARG A 124 -45.80 -14.25 -9.26
CA ARG A 124 -44.52 -14.08 -10.00
C ARG A 124 -43.83 -12.78 -9.67
N ALA A 125 -44.53 -11.68 -9.49
CA ALA A 125 -43.96 -10.38 -9.13
C ALA A 125 -43.30 -10.39 -7.76
N GLU A 126 -43.79 -11.25 -6.84
CA GLU A 126 -43.30 -11.36 -5.46
C GLU A 126 -42.04 -12.24 -5.30
N MET A 127 -41.65 -13.03 -6.36
CA MET A 127 -40.53 -13.95 -6.28
C MET A 127 -39.18 -13.22 -6.41
N GLN A 128 -38.71 -12.63 -5.32
CA GLN A 128 -37.41 -11.98 -5.24
C GLN A 128 -36.33 -13.00 -4.91
N MET A 129 -35.30 -13.07 -5.77
CA MET A 129 -34.14 -13.95 -5.60
C MET A 129 -32.83 -13.15 -5.64
N PRO A 130 -32.34 -12.67 -4.50
CA PRO A 130 -31.13 -11.83 -4.43
C PRO A 130 -29.88 -12.46 -5.04
N ILE A 131 -29.82 -13.80 -5.12
CA ILE A 131 -28.66 -14.53 -5.66
C ILE A 131 -28.54 -14.49 -7.19
N ILE A 132 -29.57 -14.04 -7.91
CA ILE A 132 -29.59 -14.10 -9.40
C ILE A 132 -28.39 -13.35 -10.00
N GLY A 133 -28.01 -12.19 -9.47
CA GLY A 133 -26.85 -11.46 -9.97
C GLY A 133 -25.55 -12.27 -9.88
N GLN A 134 -25.30 -12.92 -8.74
CA GLN A 134 -24.14 -13.79 -8.56
C GLN A 134 -24.21 -15.03 -9.49
N LEU A 135 -25.38 -15.64 -9.59
CA LEU A 135 -25.62 -16.80 -10.44
C LEU A 135 -25.33 -16.48 -11.91
N LEU A 136 -25.87 -15.36 -12.41
CA LEU A 136 -25.60 -14.88 -13.76
C LEU A 136 -24.11 -14.62 -13.99
N GLY A 137 -23.45 -13.93 -13.07
CA GLY A 137 -22.01 -13.66 -13.15
C GLY A 137 -21.17 -14.94 -13.29
N HIS A 138 -21.43 -15.94 -12.45
CA HIS A 138 -20.74 -17.23 -12.52
C HIS A 138 -21.05 -18.01 -13.82
N LEU A 139 -22.31 -18.07 -14.24
CA LEU A 139 -22.69 -18.77 -15.49
C LEU A 139 -22.06 -18.10 -16.72
N LEU A 140 -22.00 -16.77 -16.76
CA LEU A 140 -21.33 -16.02 -17.83
C LEU A 140 -19.82 -16.29 -17.90
N LEU A 141 -19.16 -16.40 -16.74
CA LEU A 141 -17.74 -16.78 -16.68
C LEU A 141 -17.51 -18.20 -17.17
N LEU A 142 -18.45 -19.11 -16.90
CA LEU A 142 -18.37 -20.51 -17.34
C LEU A 142 -18.50 -20.69 -18.86
N LEU A 143 -19.07 -19.73 -19.58
CA LEU A 143 -19.09 -19.74 -21.05
C LEU A 143 -17.69 -19.64 -21.67
N SER A 144 -16.73 -19.07 -20.94
CA SER A 144 -15.35 -18.84 -21.41
C SER A 144 -14.44 -20.05 -21.23
N PHE A 145 -14.90 -21.09 -20.53
CA PHE A 145 -14.13 -22.32 -20.35
C PHE A 145 -14.06 -23.12 -21.68
N LYS A 146 -12.95 -23.86 -21.85
CA LYS A 146 -12.72 -24.72 -23.03
C LYS A 146 -13.62 -25.96 -23.06
N GLU A 147 -14.32 -26.25 -21.95
CA GLU A 147 -15.21 -27.40 -21.84
C GLU A 147 -16.55 -27.07 -22.50
N GLU A 148 -16.73 -27.59 -23.69
CA GLU A 148 -17.92 -27.37 -24.54
C GLU A 148 -19.22 -27.76 -23.83
N GLU A 149 -19.23 -28.88 -23.09
CA GLU A 149 -20.40 -29.38 -22.36
C GLU A 149 -20.81 -28.47 -21.20
N THR A 150 -19.83 -27.96 -20.42
CA THR A 150 -20.07 -26.97 -19.33
C THR A 150 -20.60 -25.66 -19.89
N GLY A 151 -20.05 -25.19 -21.00
CA GLY A 151 -20.50 -23.97 -21.69
C GLY A 151 -21.93 -24.08 -22.19
N HIS A 152 -22.32 -25.21 -22.82
CA HIS A 152 -23.69 -25.46 -23.27
C HIS A 152 -24.70 -25.50 -22.10
N LEU A 153 -24.36 -26.18 -21.01
CA LEU A 153 -25.22 -26.22 -19.82
C LEU A 153 -25.37 -24.84 -19.18
N ALA A 154 -24.30 -24.04 -19.15
CA ALA A 154 -24.34 -22.66 -18.64
C ALA A 154 -25.22 -21.76 -19.52
N LEU A 155 -25.11 -21.87 -20.85
CA LEU A 155 -25.94 -21.15 -21.79
C LEU A 155 -27.42 -21.53 -21.67
N ASP A 156 -27.73 -22.79 -21.53
CA ASP A 156 -29.12 -23.24 -21.30
C ASP A 156 -29.68 -22.69 -20.00
N ALA A 157 -28.88 -22.68 -18.91
CA ALA A 157 -29.29 -22.11 -17.65
C ALA A 157 -29.52 -20.57 -17.76
N LEU A 158 -28.66 -19.87 -18.51
CA LEU A 158 -28.81 -18.43 -18.80
C LEU A 158 -30.09 -18.15 -19.58
N CYS A 159 -30.40 -18.93 -20.64
CA CYS A 159 -31.65 -18.76 -21.39
C CYS A 159 -32.90 -18.93 -20.49
N LEU A 160 -32.88 -19.90 -19.58
CA LEU A 160 -33.95 -20.13 -18.62
C LEU A 160 -34.09 -18.99 -17.60
N LEU A 161 -32.97 -18.46 -17.12
CA LEU A 161 -32.97 -17.28 -16.23
C LEU A 161 -33.44 -16.03 -16.97
N PHE A 162 -33.09 -15.87 -18.25
CA PHE A 162 -33.62 -14.80 -19.08
C PHE A 162 -35.13 -14.88 -19.20
N GLN A 163 -35.67 -16.06 -19.53
CA GLN A 163 -37.10 -16.31 -19.55
C GLN A 163 -37.78 -15.95 -18.21
N PHE A 164 -37.18 -16.34 -17.09
CA PHE A 164 -37.70 -16.00 -15.76
C PHE A 164 -37.74 -14.49 -15.54
N LYS A 165 -36.64 -13.77 -15.80
CA LYS A 165 -36.53 -12.31 -15.59
C LYS A 165 -37.47 -11.53 -16.52
N TYR A 166 -37.55 -11.95 -17.77
CA TYR A 166 -38.49 -11.39 -18.74
C TYR A 166 -39.94 -11.53 -18.26
N GLN A 167 -40.34 -12.72 -17.84
CA GLN A 167 -41.69 -12.99 -17.33
C GLN A 167 -41.97 -12.21 -16.02
N GLN A 168 -40.97 -12.04 -15.17
CA GLN A 168 -41.08 -11.21 -13.95
C GLN A 168 -41.32 -9.76 -14.31
N HIS A 169 -40.59 -9.22 -15.30
CA HIS A 169 -40.74 -7.86 -15.79
C HIS A 169 -42.14 -7.63 -16.39
N CYS A 170 -42.61 -8.51 -17.24
CA CYS A 170 -43.96 -8.45 -17.81
C CYS A 170 -45.06 -8.48 -16.74
N ALA A 171 -44.87 -9.22 -15.66
CA ALA A 171 -45.82 -9.29 -14.55
C ALA A 171 -45.90 -7.99 -13.72
N THR A 172 -44.88 -7.12 -13.81
CA THR A 172 -44.85 -5.79 -13.11
C THR A 172 -45.45 -4.65 -13.96
N LEU A 173 -45.65 -4.87 -15.27
CA LEU A 173 -46.24 -3.89 -16.16
C LEU A 173 -47.75 -3.94 -16.05
N THR A 174 -48.38 -2.79 -15.78
CA THR A 174 -49.83 -2.64 -15.76
C THR A 174 -50.43 -2.81 -17.15
N GLU A 175 -51.73 -3.23 -17.22
CA GLU A 175 -52.47 -3.60 -18.46
C GLU A 175 -52.42 -2.58 -19.62
N GLU A 176 -52.05 -1.34 -19.39
CA GLU A 176 -51.93 -0.31 -20.45
C GLU A 176 -50.73 -0.48 -21.39
N ASN A 177 -49.74 -1.33 -21.06
CA ASN A 177 -48.51 -1.55 -21.84
C ASN A 177 -48.43 -2.93 -22.51
N THR A 178 -49.53 -3.62 -22.69
CA THR A 178 -49.58 -4.99 -23.29
C THR A 178 -49.12 -5.08 -24.75
N GLN A 179 -48.80 -3.98 -25.41
CA GLN A 179 -48.23 -4.00 -26.76
C GLN A 179 -46.72 -4.35 -26.82
N LEU A 180 -46.03 -4.45 -25.66
CA LEU A 180 -44.61 -4.80 -25.55
C LEU A 180 -44.36 -6.27 -25.21
N GLN A 181 -45.29 -7.19 -25.54
CA GLN A 181 -44.97 -8.62 -25.56
C GLN A 181 -44.00 -8.90 -26.70
N GLY A 182 -42.75 -8.47 -26.54
CA GLY A 182 -41.64 -8.91 -27.37
C GLY A 182 -41.50 -10.42 -27.26
N ASP A 183 -41.08 -11.01 -28.33
CA ASP A 183 -40.94 -12.47 -28.46
C ASP A 183 -39.69 -12.93 -27.70
N TRP A 184 -39.83 -13.29 -26.41
CA TRP A 184 -38.72 -13.82 -25.58
C TRP A 184 -38.06 -15.04 -26.21
N GLU A 185 -38.81 -15.77 -27.08
CA GLU A 185 -38.28 -16.91 -27.82
C GLU A 185 -37.30 -16.48 -28.91
N ALA A 186 -37.58 -15.36 -29.59
CA ALA A 186 -36.65 -14.77 -30.55
C ALA A 186 -35.37 -14.30 -29.87
N GLU A 187 -35.48 -13.69 -28.67
CA GLU A 187 -34.34 -13.21 -27.91
C GLU A 187 -33.48 -14.34 -27.35
N THR A 188 -34.09 -15.38 -26.80
CA THR A 188 -33.35 -16.59 -26.37
C THR A 188 -32.71 -17.32 -27.55
N THR A 189 -33.28 -17.26 -28.73
CA THR A 189 -32.67 -17.81 -29.95
C THR A 189 -31.44 -16.95 -30.35
N SER A 190 -31.52 -15.64 -30.22
CA SER A 190 -30.37 -14.74 -30.42
C SER A 190 -29.23 -15.03 -29.46
N LEU A 191 -29.53 -15.27 -28.17
CA LEU A 191 -28.53 -15.62 -27.16
C LEU A 191 -27.82 -16.94 -27.50
N ARG A 192 -28.54 -17.92 -28.08
CA ARG A 192 -27.95 -19.21 -28.49
C ARG A 192 -27.11 -19.11 -29.76
N THR A 193 -27.45 -18.20 -30.68
CA THR A 193 -26.71 -18.00 -31.94
C THR A 193 -25.42 -17.22 -31.76
N SER A 194 -25.35 -16.33 -30.77
CA SER A 194 -24.16 -15.54 -30.45
C SER A 194 -23.85 -15.59 -28.95
N PRO A 195 -23.27 -16.69 -28.45
CA PRO A 195 -23.06 -16.93 -27.02
C PRO A 195 -21.88 -16.13 -26.44
N SER A 196 -21.78 -14.84 -26.75
CA SER A 196 -20.80 -13.94 -26.13
C SER A 196 -21.30 -13.48 -24.78
N ALA A 197 -20.45 -13.56 -23.74
CA ALA A 197 -20.79 -13.09 -22.41
C ALA A 197 -21.23 -11.61 -22.39
N THR A 198 -20.62 -10.76 -23.20
CA THR A 198 -20.98 -9.35 -23.34
C THR A 198 -22.37 -9.15 -23.96
N HIS A 199 -22.68 -9.86 -25.04
CA HIS A 199 -23.99 -9.79 -25.68
C HIS A 199 -25.10 -10.29 -24.75
N ILE A 200 -24.89 -11.42 -24.06
CA ILE A 200 -25.88 -11.97 -23.12
C ILE A 200 -26.16 -11.00 -21.98
N ILE A 201 -25.11 -10.41 -21.40
CA ILE A 201 -25.25 -9.50 -20.25
C ILE A 201 -25.96 -8.20 -20.66
N GLU A 202 -25.75 -7.69 -21.88
CA GLU A 202 -26.46 -6.55 -22.43
C GLU A 202 -27.96 -6.85 -22.58
N SER A 203 -28.33 -8.03 -23.07
CA SER A 203 -29.75 -8.43 -23.20
C SER A 203 -30.43 -8.55 -21.83
N PHE A 204 -29.72 -8.92 -20.77
CA PHE A 204 -30.26 -8.95 -19.41
C PHE A 204 -30.42 -7.57 -18.78
N ALA A 205 -29.65 -6.57 -19.20
CA ALA A 205 -29.43 -5.31 -18.48
C ALA A 205 -30.71 -4.57 -18.08
N GLU A 206 -31.72 -4.58 -18.94
CA GLU A 206 -33.01 -3.90 -18.70
C GLU A 206 -33.90 -4.63 -17.68
N TYR A 207 -33.74 -5.96 -17.58
CA TYR A 207 -34.58 -6.83 -16.72
C TYR A 207 -34.00 -7.05 -15.33
N LEU A 208 -32.75 -6.59 -15.09
CA LEU A 208 -32.05 -6.79 -13.82
C LEU A 208 -32.31 -5.65 -12.83
N GLN A 209 -32.47 -6.02 -11.57
CA GLN A 209 -32.51 -5.07 -10.47
C GLN A 209 -31.12 -4.43 -10.27
N PRO A 210 -31.04 -3.20 -9.74
CA PRO A 210 -29.78 -2.52 -9.44
C PRO A 210 -28.79 -3.38 -8.61
N SER A 211 -29.29 -4.07 -7.59
CA SER A 211 -28.48 -4.97 -6.75
C SER A 211 -27.91 -6.16 -7.52
N GLU A 212 -28.72 -6.75 -8.43
CA GLU A 212 -28.28 -7.89 -9.27
C GLU A 212 -27.19 -7.48 -10.24
N ARG A 213 -27.29 -6.28 -10.83
CA ARG A 213 -26.24 -5.70 -11.71
C ARG A 213 -24.94 -5.49 -10.95
N SER A 214 -25.01 -4.94 -9.74
CA SER A 214 -23.83 -4.76 -8.88
C SER A 214 -23.18 -6.09 -8.49
N ASP A 215 -23.97 -7.12 -8.22
CA ASP A 215 -23.45 -8.46 -7.91
C ASP A 215 -22.76 -9.11 -9.11
N ILE A 216 -23.27 -8.93 -10.34
CA ILE A 216 -22.59 -9.36 -11.56
C ILE A 216 -21.20 -8.67 -11.66
N VAL A 217 -21.14 -7.36 -11.54
CA VAL A 217 -19.88 -6.61 -11.62
C VAL A 217 -18.88 -7.11 -10.56
N ARG A 218 -19.34 -7.36 -9.34
CA ARG A 218 -18.49 -7.90 -8.26
C ARG A 218 -17.91 -9.28 -8.61
N VAL A 219 -18.72 -10.19 -9.14
CA VAL A 219 -18.26 -11.52 -9.56
C VAL A 219 -17.16 -11.40 -10.62
N PHE A 220 -17.29 -10.49 -11.57
CA PHE A 220 -16.26 -10.27 -12.58
C PHE A 220 -14.99 -9.62 -12.02
N ILE A 221 -15.08 -8.72 -11.04
CA ILE A 221 -13.92 -8.19 -10.32
C ILE A 221 -13.19 -9.31 -9.56
N GLU A 222 -13.93 -10.15 -8.83
CA GLU A 222 -13.38 -11.28 -8.08
C GLU A 222 -12.72 -12.30 -9.01
N ALA A 223 -13.26 -12.50 -10.23
CA ALA A 223 -12.70 -13.39 -11.25
C ALA A 223 -11.35 -12.92 -11.80
N THR A 224 -11.00 -11.65 -11.67
CA THR A 224 -9.67 -11.13 -12.09
C THR A 224 -8.55 -11.44 -11.10
N THR A 225 -8.85 -11.94 -9.90
CA THR A 225 -7.86 -12.26 -8.87
C THR A 225 -7.00 -13.47 -9.25
N ASP A 226 -5.80 -13.57 -8.69
CA ASP A 226 -4.90 -14.68 -8.98
C ASP A 226 -5.36 -16.02 -8.41
N SER A 227 -6.18 -15.99 -7.36
CA SER A 227 -6.82 -17.16 -6.77
C SER A 227 -8.02 -17.70 -7.56
N SER A 228 -8.50 -16.93 -8.54
CA SER A 228 -9.65 -17.35 -9.37
C SER A 228 -9.23 -18.38 -10.41
N THR A 229 -10.08 -19.38 -10.60
CA THR A 229 -9.96 -20.41 -11.66
C THR A 229 -10.54 -19.95 -12.99
N PHE A 230 -11.28 -18.83 -13.00
CA PHE A 230 -11.94 -18.29 -14.19
C PHE A 230 -10.96 -17.62 -15.15
N ASP A 231 -11.38 -17.50 -16.41
CA ASP A 231 -10.62 -16.80 -17.45
C ASP A 231 -10.60 -15.28 -17.17
N LYS A 232 -9.42 -14.77 -16.87
CA LYS A 232 -9.18 -13.36 -16.57
C LYS A 232 -9.43 -12.45 -17.77
N GLU A 233 -9.24 -12.96 -18.99
CA GLU A 233 -9.48 -12.18 -20.21
C GLU A 233 -10.98 -11.98 -20.45
N ALA A 234 -11.77 -13.03 -20.26
CA ALA A 234 -13.23 -12.94 -20.33
C ALA A 234 -13.78 -11.97 -19.28
N ALA A 235 -13.28 -12.08 -18.03
CA ALA A 235 -13.66 -11.16 -16.96
C ALA A 235 -13.33 -9.71 -17.31
N ARG A 236 -12.13 -9.44 -17.84
CA ARG A 236 -11.72 -8.12 -18.28
C ARG A 236 -12.63 -7.55 -19.38
N ASN A 237 -12.96 -8.35 -20.39
CA ASN A 237 -13.80 -7.90 -21.51
C ASN A 237 -15.18 -7.42 -21.03
N VAL A 238 -15.76 -8.13 -20.06
CA VAL A 238 -17.03 -7.70 -19.44
C VAL A 238 -16.86 -6.43 -18.61
N LEU A 239 -15.77 -6.29 -17.82
CA LEU A 239 -15.51 -5.07 -17.08
C LEU A 239 -15.28 -3.85 -18.00
N ASP A 240 -14.64 -4.06 -19.15
CA ASP A 240 -14.46 -3.00 -20.15
C ASP A 240 -15.81 -2.59 -20.82
N MET A 241 -16.72 -3.56 -21.03
CA MET A 241 -18.09 -3.28 -21.49
C MET A 241 -18.89 -2.51 -20.43
N VAL A 242 -18.84 -2.95 -19.16
CA VAL A 242 -19.47 -2.26 -18.02
C VAL A 242 -18.99 -0.80 -17.93
N ARG A 243 -17.69 -0.56 -18.14
CA ARG A 243 -17.11 0.78 -18.19
C ARG A 243 -17.66 1.62 -19.35
N GLY A 244 -17.99 0.98 -20.47
CA GLY A 244 -18.59 1.64 -21.64
C GLY A 244 -19.99 2.19 -21.38
N ASN A 245 -20.75 1.59 -20.45
CA ASN A 245 -22.08 2.03 -20.07
C ASN A 245 -22.24 2.14 -18.53
N PRO A 246 -21.56 3.11 -17.90
CA PRO A 246 -21.47 3.21 -16.43
C PRO A 246 -22.81 3.54 -15.77
N ASP A 247 -23.69 4.28 -16.44
CA ASP A 247 -24.99 4.69 -15.90
C ASP A 247 -25.92 3.48 -15.67
N LEU A 248 -25.77 2.46 -16.48
CA LEU A 248 -26.57 1.24 -16.37
C LEU A 248 -26.02 0.28 -15.31
N TRP A 249 -24.69 0.12 -15.22
CA TRP A 249 -24.06 -0.94 -14.44
C TRP A 249 -23.52 -0.51 -13.09
N LEU A 250 -23.12 0.76 -12.93
CA LEU A 250 -22.46 1.24 -11.71
C LEU A 250 -23.48 1.88 -10.76
N VAL A 251 -24.43 1.10 -10.30
CA VAL A 251 -25.56 1.61 -9.48
C VAL A 251 -25.28 1.55 -7.99
N ASP A 252 -24.59 0.50 -7.50
CA ASP A 252 -24.21 0.38 -6.09
C ASP A 252 -22.70 0.62 -5.94
N VAL A 253 -22.29 1.87 -6.13
CA VAL A 253 -20.89 2.31 -6.09
C VAL A 253 -20.20 1.92 -4.79
N PRO A 254 -20.80 2.04 -3.59
CA PRO A 254 -20.17 1.62 -2.34
C PRO A 254 -19.77 0.14 -2.30
N LYS A 255 -20.65 -0.76 -2.74
CA LYS A 255 -20.34 -2.20 -2.76
C LYS A 255 -19.24 -2.52 -3.77
N ILE A 256 -19.29 -1.94 -4.96
CA ILE A 256 -18.28 -2.17 -6.02
C ILE A 256 -16.93 -1.60 -5.54
N THR A 257 -16.88 -0.39 -5.01
CA THR A 257 -15.66 0.23 -4.48
C THR A 257 -15.02 -0.62 -3.36
N SER A 258 -15.84 -1.11 -2.42
CA SER A 258 -15.38 -1.99 -1.35
C SER A 258 -14.84 -3.33 -1.88
N CYS A 259 -15.45 -3.88 -2.94
CA CYS A 259 -14.98 -5.08 -3.60
C CYS A 259 -13.62 -4.84 -4.29
N ILE A 260 -13.48 -3.75 -5.06
CA ILE A 260 -12.22 -3.37 -5.70
C ILE A 260 -11.10 -3.22 -4.66
N HIS A 261 -11.36 -2.50 -3.57
CA HIS A 261 -10.39 -2.32 -2.50
C HIS A 261 -9.90 -3.65 -1.92
N LYS A 262 -10.79 -4.60 -1.66
CA LYS A 262 -10.45 -5.92 -1.12
C LYS A 262 -9.67 -6.80 -2.10
N THR A 263 -9.96 -6.70 -3.39
CA THR A 263 -9.44 -7.63 -4.40
C THR A 263 -8.19 -7.13 -5.13
N LEU A 264 -8.00 -5.81 -5.26
CA LEU A 264 -6.91 -5.22 -6.06
C LEU A 264 -5.51 -5.71 -5.64
N GLY A 265 -5.29 -5.91 -4.35
CA GLY A 265 -4.03 -6.46 -3.82
C GLY A 265 -3.74 -7.90 -4.25
N CYS A 266 -4.78 -8.66 -4.64
CA CYS A 266 -4.71 -10.04 -5.09
C CYS A 266 -4.60 -10.18 -6.61
N ILE A 267 -4.51 -9.08 -7.37
CA ILE A 267 -4.44 -9.07 -8.84
C ILE A 267 -3.00 -8.78 -9.27
N LYS A 268 -2.28 -9.78 -9.78
CA LYS A 268 -0.90 -9.62 -10.30
C LYS A 268 -0.87 -9.34 -11.80
N SER A 269 -1.89 -9.78 -12.54
CA SER A 269 -2.00 -9.53 -13.98
C SER A 269 -2.14 -8.03 -14.25
N VAL A 270 -1.16 -7.44 -14.93
CA VAL A 270 -1.14 -6.00 -15.24
C VAL A 270 -2.38 -5.56 -16.05
N PRO A 271 -2.80 -6.29 -17.12
CA PRO A 271 -4.00 -5.89 -17.87
C PRO A 271 -5.29 -5.95 -17.05
N ALA A 272 -5.45 -6.99 -16.21
CA ALA A 272 -6.63 -7.14 -15.35
C ALA A 272 -6.66 -6.02 -14.28
N ARG A 273 -5.52 -5.71 -13.68
CA ARG A 273 -5.39 -4.61 -12.73
C ARG A 273 -5.75 -3.27 -13.35
N GLN A 274 -5.25 -3.00 -14.56
CA GLN A 274 -5.58 -1.77 -15.30
C GLN A 274 -7.07 -1.64 -15.61
N SER A 275 -7.77 -2.73 -15.97
CA SER A 275 -9.22 -2.70 -16.20
C SER A 275 -9.99 -2.37 -14.92
N VAL A 276 -9.60 -2.96 -13.78
CA VAL A 276 -10.22 -2.68 -12.48
C VAL A 276 -9.93 -1.24 -12.02
N GLU A 277 -8.70 -0.75 -12.18
CA GLU A 277 -8.34 0.64 -11.89
C GLU A 277 -9.10 1.62 -12.80
N SER A 278 -9.26 1.29 -14.09
CA SER A 278 -10.04 2.11 -15.04
C SER A 278 -11.53 2.13 -14.71
N LEU A 279 -12.08 1.02 -14.20
CA LEU A 279 -13.45 0.97 -13.69
C LEU A 279 -13.61 1.91 -12.49
N MET A 280 -12.64 1.91 -11.55
CA MET A 280 -12.61 2.82 -10.43
C MET A 280 -12.58 4.29 -10.85
N VAL A 281 -11.78 4.63 -11.87
CA VAL A 281 -11.73 5.98 -12.45
C VAL A 281 -13.09 6.38 -13.03
N SER A 282 -13.76 5.47 -13.76
CA SER A 282 -15.10 5.75 -14.33
C SER A 282 -16.15 5.97 -13.23
N MET A 283 -16.10 5.21 -12.13
CA MET A 283 -16.97 5.44 -10.98
C MET A 283 -16.69 6.79 -10.31
N ALA A 284 -15.41 7.15 -10.16
CA ALA A 284 -15.01 8.41 -9.55
C ALA A 284 -15.40 9.63 -10.41
N ASP A 285 -15.50 9.47 -11.73
CA ASP A 285 -15.98 10.53 -12.61
C ASP A 285 -17.50 10.73 -12.49
N LYS A 286 -18.26 9.65 -12.35
CA LYS A 286 -19.72 9.66 -12.28
C LYS A 286 -20.27 9.94 -10.89
N CYS A 287 -19.74 9.26 -9.89
CA CYS A 287 -20.22 9.30 -8.51
C CYS A 287 -19.07 9.59 -7.53
N PRO A 288 -18.39 10.75 -7.64
CA PRO A 288 -17.20 11.05 -6.83
C PRO A 288 -17.49 11.02 -5.33
N GLN A 289 -18.67 11.47 -4.90
CA GLN A 289 -19.08 11.51 -3.51
C GLN A 289 -19.10 10.12 -2.87
N GLU A 290 -19.76 9.16 -3.53
CA GLU A 290 -19.89 7.79 -3.01
C GLU A 290 -18.54 7.07 -3.00
N VAL A 291 -17.74 7.25 -4.04
CA VAL A 291 -16.39 6.66 -4.14
C VAL A 291 -15.49 7.19 -3.02
N VAL A 292 -15.42 8.51 -2.85
CA VAL A 292 -14.60 9.16 -1.83
C VAL A 292 -15.03 8.72 -0.44
N THR A 293 -16.33 8.82 -0.13
CA THR A 293 -16.88 8.44 1.17
C THR A 293 -16.59 6.97 1.49
N THR A 294 -16.79 6.08 0.51
CA THR A 294 -16.56 4.66 0.71
C THR A 294 -15.09 4.34 0.93
N LEU A 295 -14.18 4.90 0.11
CA LEU A 295 -12.73 4.68 0.30
C LEU A 295 -12.25 5.16 1.65
N LEU A 296 -12.72 6.31 2.12
CA LEU A 296 -12.36 6.84 3.43
C LEU A 296 -12.90 5.95 4.57
N GLN A 297 -14.07 5.31 4.38
CA GLN A 297 -14.65 4.39 5.37
C GLN A 297 -13.95 3.03 5.39
N VAL A 298 -13.61 2.48 4.21
CA VAL A 298 -13.04 1.13 4.08
C VAL A 298 -11.55 1.10 4.43
N ALA A 299 -10.83 2.19 4.14
CA ALA A 299 -9.39 2.30 4.36
C ALA A 299 -9.01 3.59 5.12
N PRO A 300 -9.47 3.77 6.35
CA PRO A 300 -9.22 5.00 7.13
C PRO A 300 -7.73 5.22 7.42
N GLY A 301 -6.90 4.18 7.47
CA GLY A 301 -5.46 4.26 7.68
C GLY A 301 -4.61 4.42 6.41
N GLY A 302 -5.23 4.41 5.21
CA GLY A 302 -4.52 4.53 3.93
C GLY A 302 -3.56 3.37 3.68
N ASP A 303 -4.10 2.17 3.49
CA ASP A 303 -3.31 1.01 3.09
C ASP A 303 -2.75 1.14 1.67
N SER A 304 -1.87 0.22 1.28
CA SER A 304 -1.22 0.23 -0.03
C SER A 304 -2.21 0.12 -1.20
N THR A 305 -3.35 -0.54 -0.98
CA THR A 305 -4.40 -0.74 -1.99
C THR A 305 -5.19 0.55 -2.21
N ALA A 306 -5.61 1.21 -1.14
CA ALA A 306 -6.26 2.51 -1.23
C ALA A 306 -5.36 3.56 -1.87
N LEU A 307 -4.06 3.57 -1.53
CA LEU A 307 -3.09 4.47 -2.17
C LEU A 307 -2.99 4.24 -3.69
N ALA A 308 -2.94 2.98 -4.13
CA ALA A 308 -2.92 2.66 -5.56
C ALA A 308 -4.19 3.13 -6.27
N LEU A 309 -5.36 3.00 -5.62
CA LEU A 309 -6.63 3.50 -6.16
C LEU A 309 -6.64 5.04 -6.26
N TRP A 310 -6.16 5.73 -5.23
CA TRP A 310 -5.99 7.20 -5.30
C TRP A 310 -5.02 7.61 -6.41
N GLU A 311 -3.89 6.93 -6.55
CA GLU A 311 -2.93 7.20 -7.63
C GLU A 311 -3.55 7.00 -9.02
N ALA A 312 -4.34 5.93 -9.22
CA ALA A 312 -5.05 5.69 -10.47
C ALA A 312 -6.06 6.80 -10.78
N MET A 313 -6.89 7.19 -9.81
CA MET A 313 -7.87 8.26 -9.98
C MET A 313 -7.22 9.62 -10.24
N PHE A 314 -6.08 9.92 -9.61
CA PHE A 314 -5.34 11.17 -9.81
C PHE A 314 -4.49 11.19 -11.10
N SER A 315 -4.36 10.06 -11.80
CA SER A 315 -3.71 10.04 -13.11
C SER A 315 -4.53 10.70 -14.22
N VAL A 316 -5.86 10.85 -14.02
CA VAL A 316 -6.80 11.40 -15.00
C VAL A 316 -7.25 12.79 -14.57
N PRO A 317 -6.92 13.87 -15.33
CA PRO A 317 -7.18 15.26 -14.93
C PRO A 317 -8.66 15.59 -14.66
N GLN A 318 -9.58 14.99 -15.39
CA GLN A 318 -11.02 15.22 -15.19
C GLN A 318 -11.49 14.62 -13.86
N THR A 319 -11.10 13.38 -13.58
CA THR A 319 -11.41 12.66 -12.34
C THR A 319 -10.84 13.41 -11.14
N VAL A 320 -9.62 13.95 -11.25
CA VAL A 320 -9.00 14.79 -10.22
C VAL A 320 -9.90 15.96 -9.84
N ARG A 321 -10.46 16.70 -10.81
CA ARG A 321 -11.33 17.85 -10.51
C ARG A 321 -12.58 17.44 -9.74
N ASN A 322 -13.22 16.35 -10.16
CA ASN A 322 -14.45 15.85 -9.55
C ASN A 322 -14.19 15.39 -8.10
N ILE A 323 -13.12 14.60 -7.90
CA ILE A 323 -12.72 14.10 -6.58
C ILE A 323 -12.32 15.26 -5.66
N LEU A 324 -11.50 16.21 -6.14
CA LEU A 324 -11.07 17.35 -5.33
C LEU A 324 -12.23 18.21 -4.88
N LYS A 325 -13.21 18.43 -5.76
CA LYS A 325 -14.44 19.18 -5.41
C LYS A 325 -15.18 18.49 -4.25
N GLU A 326 -15.32 17.17 -4.35
CA GLU A 326 -16.01 16.39 -3.32
C GLU A 326 -15.21 16.31 -2.02
N LEU A 327 -13.91 16.09 -2.10
CA LEU A 327 -13.03 16.11 -0.95
C LEU A 327 -13.06 17.45 -0.21
N LEU A 328 -13.09 18.57 -0.96
CA LEU A 328 -13.23 19.91 -0.38
C LEU A 328 -14.59 20.09 0.30
N SER A 329 -15.66 19.59 -0.29
CA SER A 329 -17.01 19.63 0.30
C SER A 329 -17.06 18.87 1.62
N GLN A 330 -16.56 17.63 1.65
CA GLN A 330 -16.53 16.81 2.86
C GLN A 330 -15.60 17.40 3.95
N LEU A 331 -14.47 18.01 3.55
CA LEU A 331 -13.60 18.71 4.48
C LEU A 331 -14.26 19.93 5.11
N TRP A 332 -15.11 20.62 4.38
CA TRP A 332 -15.85 21.77 4.90
C TRP A 332 -16.90 21.36 5.93
N ASP A 333 -17.56 20.23 5.69
CA ASP A 333 -18.52 19.63 6.63
C ASP A 333 -17.83 19.06 7.88
N LEU A 334 -16.62 18.50 7.75
CA LEU A 334 -15.83 18.00 8.88
C LEU A 334 -15.33 19.12 9.80
N LYS A 335 -15.05 20.32 9.26
CA LYS A 335 -14.73 21.51 10.08
C LYS A 335 -15.86 21.88 11.05
N SER A 336 -17.09 21.61 10.70
CA SER A 336 -18.26 21.86 11.55
C SER A 336 -18.54 20.75 12.59
N ARG A 337 -17.89 19.57 12.44
CA ARG A 337 -18.08 18.39 13.31
C ARG A 337 -16.83 18.01 14.11
N LEU A 338 -16.08 18.96 14.59
CA LEU A 338 -14.73 18.91 15.22
C LEU A 338 -14.54 17.95 16.42
N PHE A 339 -15.41 16.99 16.65
CA PHE A 339 -15.29 15.99 17.72
C PHE A 339 -15.19 14.54 17.22
N CYS A 340 -14.87 14.30 15.94
CA CYS A 340 -14.86 12.97 15.37
C CYS A 340 -13.45 12.36 15.26
N THR A 341 -13.42 11.08 15.55
CA THR A 341 -12.34 10.08 15.45
C THR A 341 -11.71 9.92 14.05
N HIS A 342 -12.01 10.78 13.08
CA HIS A 342 -11.63 10.67 11.67
C HIS A 342 -10.52 11.64 11.24
N LEU A 343 -9.59 11.95 12.15
CA LEU A 343 -8.41 12.77 11.81
C LEU A 343 -7.57 12.10 10.71
N GLU A 344 -7.62 10.77 10.65
CA GLU A 344 -6.92 9.96 9.64
C GLU A 344 -7.49 10.16 8.25
N ASP A 345 -8.81 10.14 8.13
CA ASP A 345 -9.53 10.37 6.88
C ASP A 345 -9.26 11.76 6.33
N TYR A 346 -9.26 12.75 7.22
CA TYR A 346 -8.91 14.13 6.90
C TYR A 346 -7.48 14.28 6.36
N CYS A 347 -6.53 13.55 6.94
CA CYS A 347 -5.14 13.57 6.50
C CYS A 347 -4.97 12.93 5.12
N LEU A 348 -5.63 11.79 4.86
CA LEU A 348 -5.63 11.12 3.55
C LEU A 348 -6.18 12.01 2.45
N VAL A 349 -7.29 12.65 2.71
CA VAL A 349 -7.94 13.59 1.80
C VAL A 349 -7.02 14.75 1.42
N ARG A 350 -6.36 15.35 2.41
CA ARG A 350 -5.41 16.43 2.14
C ARG A 350 -4.16 15.98 1.42
N LEU A 351 -3.70 14.77 1.68
CA LEU A 351 -2.58 14.16 0.98
C LEU A 351 -2.90 13.91 -0.50
N ALA A 352 -4.10 13.40 -0.77
CA ALA A 352 -4.59 13.24 -2.12
C ALA A 352 -4.63 14.57 -2.88
N MET A 353 -5.09 15.64 -2.20
CA MET A 353 -5.07 17.00 -2.76
C MET A 353 -3.65 17.50 -3.04
N LEU A 354 -2.69 17.20 -2.17
CA LEU A 354 -1.29 17.61 -2.32
C LEU A 354 -0.54 16.80 -3.39
N ALA A 355 -0.90 15.54 -3.59
CA ALA A 355 -0.31 14.69 -4.62
C ALA A 355 -0.77 15.05 -6.05
N SER A 356 -1.88 15.76 -6.19
CA SER A 356 -2.41 16.17 -7.50
C SER A 356 -1.58 17.27 -8.14
N ARG A 357 -1.10 17.05 -9.37
CA ARG A 357 -0.32 18.03 -10.15
C ARG A 357 -1.13 19.24 -10.61
N ASP A 358 -2.46 19.15 -10.61
CA ASP A 358 -3.37 20.17 -11.13
C ASP A 358 -3.98 21.08 -10.06
N LEU A 359 -3.50 21.00 -8.83
CA LEU A 359 -3.91 21.89 -7.75
C LEU A 359 -3.52 23.34 -8.05
N GLY A 360 -4.50 24.14 -8.37
CA GLY A 360 -4.31 25.59 -8.52
C GLY A 360 -3.95 26.31 -7.22
N ASP A 361 -3.43 27.52 -7.31
CA ASP A 361 -2.97 28.35 -6.19
C ASP A 361 -3.96 28.47 -5.01
N ARG A 362 -5.28 28.44 -5.28
CA ARG A 362 -6.32 28.55 -4.24
C ARG A 362 -6.40 27.33 -3.33
N ALA A 363 -6.25 26.13 -3.92
CA ALA A 363 -6.27 24.89 -3.15
C ALA A 363 -4.99 24.76 -2.31
N PHE A 364 -3.86 25.21 -2.83
CA PHE A 364 -2.61 25.28 -2.05
C PHE A 364 -2.72 26.25 -0.88
N ALA A 365 -3.25 27.46 -1.09
CA ALA A 365 -3.43 28.43 -0.02
C ALA A 365 -4.37 27.93 1.09
N ALA A 366 -5.44 27.23 0.75
CA ALA A 366 -6.35 26.63 1.73
C ALA A 366 -5.68 25.49 2.52
N THR A 367 -4.80 24.71 1.87
CA THR A 367 -4.03 23.62 2.48
C THR A 367 -2.89 24.16 3.35
N TYR A 368 -2.31 25.28 2.93
CA TYR A 368 -1.17 25.94 3.56
C TYR A 368 -1.43 26.42 5.00
N LEU A 369 -2.64 26.86 5.30
CA LEU A 369 -2.99 27.36 6.63
C LEU A 369 -3.05 26.28 7.72
N ASP A 370 -2.92 25.01 7.36
CA ASP A 370 -3.11 23.88 8.28
C ASP A 370 -2.01 22.80 8.20
N PHE A 371 -0.73 23.18 8.00
CA PHE A 371 0.41 22.24 8.08
C PHE A 371 0.61 21.61 9.47
N ARG A 372 -0.45 21.49 10.26
CA ARG A 372 -0.48 20.72 11.50
C ARG A 372 -0.09 19.24 11.29
N PHE A 373 -0.17 18.75 10.04
CA PHE A 373 0.18 17.37 9.66
C PHE A 373 1.65 17.01 9.80
N LEU A 374 2.56 17.98 9.74
CA LEU A 374 3.97 17.73 10.06
C LEU A 374 4.21 17.53 11.57
N LYS A 375 3.18 17.75 12.40
CA LYS A 375 3.17 17.44 13.83
C LYS A 375 2.61 16.05 14.13
N GLU A 376 2.23 15.30 13.09
CA GLU A 376 1.67 13.96 13.22
C GLU A 376 2.74 12.99 13.73
N GLU A 377 2.42 12.28 14.80
CA GLU A 377 3.34 11.32 15.45
C GLU A 377 3.32 9.94 14.77
N ARG A 378 2.39 9.67 13.85
CA ARG A 378 2.28 8.38 13.15
C ARG A 378 3.21 8.31 11.94
N PRO A 379 4.18 7.35 11.90
CA PRO A 379 5.22 7.30 10.85
C PRO A 379 4.68 7.14 9.43
N ALA A 380 3.64 6.32 9.26
CA ALA A 380 3.05 6.04 7.95
C ALA A 380 2.41 7.30 7.35
N MET A 381 1.62 8.02 8.15
CA MET A 381 0.96 9.25 7.74
C MET A 381 1.97 10.36 7.42
N LEU A 382 2.95 10.54 8.31
CA LEU A 382 4.04 11.50 8.11
C LEU A 382 4.82 11.22 6.82
N SER A 383 5.08 9.94 6.52
CA SER A 383 5.74 9.52 5.28
C SER A 383 4.94 9.90 4.03
N LEU A 384 3.61 9.80 4.07
CA LEU A 384 2.72 10.21 2.98
C LEU A 384 2.69 11.72 2.80
N VAL A 385 2.59 12.48 3.89
CA VAL A 385 2.65 13.96 3.86
C VAL A 385 3.94 14.43 3.21
N LEU A 386 5.07 13.86 3.62
CA LEU A 386 6.37 14.20 3.06
C LEU A 386 6.49 13.84 1.58
N ARG A 387 5.91 12.72 1.14
CA ARG A 387 5.87 12.35 -0.29
C ARG A 387 5.08 13.37 -1.11
N ALA A 388 3.92 13.80 -0.62
CA ALA A 388 3.11 14.82 -1.28
C ALA A 388 3.83 16.17 -1.36
N ILE A 389 4.44 16.62 -0.26
CA ILE A 389 5.26 17.84 -0.22
C ILE A 389 6.43 17.74 -1.19
N MET A 390 7.08 16.58 -1.30
CA MET A 390 8.17 16.34 -2.24
C MET A 390 7.72 16.56 -3.69
N THR A 391 6.58 15.94 -4.10
CA THR A 391 6.02 16.12 -5.45
C THR A 391 5.70 17.58 -5.75
N LEU A 392 5.15 18.31 -4.78
CA LEU A 392 4.87 19.73 -4.95
C LEU A 392 6.14 20.59 -5.02
N SER A 393 7.18 20.24 -4.25
CA SER A 393 8.44 20.98 -4.22
C SER A 393 9.28 20.85 -5.51
N GLU A 394 8.93 19.92 -6.40
CA GLU A 394 9.54 19.82 -7.73
C GLU A 394 9.22 21.03 -8.63
N ARG A 395 8.17 21.79 -8.29
CA ARG A 395 7.82 23.03 -9.00
C ARG A 395 8.47 24.23 -8.30
N ASP A 396 9.31 24.95 -8.99
CA ASP A 396 10.09 26.08 -8.44
C ASP A 396 9.23 27.13 -7.73
N GLU A 397 8.06 27.45 -8.29
CA GLU A 397 7.14 28.41 -7.70
C GLU A 397 6.53 27.92 -6.38
N MET A 398 6.15 26.63 -6.36
CA MET A 398 5.60 25.99 -5.17
C MET A 398 6.68 25.81 -4.09
N ALA A 399 7.88 25.41 -4.46
CA ALA A 399 9.01 25.28 -3.54
C ALA A 399 9.30 26.60 -2.80
N ARG A 400 9.25 27.75 -3.49
CA ARG A 400 9.42 29.07 -2.86
C ARG A 400 8.30 29.39 -1.86
N LYS A 401 7.04 29.04 -2.18
CA LYS A 401 5.90 29.22 -1.26
C LYS A 401 6.01 28.31 -0.03
N MET A 402 6.65 27.14 -0.18
CA MET A 402 6.84 26.16 0.91
C MET A 402 7.88 26.51 1.95
N LYS A 403 8.60 27.61 1.82
CA LYS A 403 9.59 28.05 2.84
C LYS A 403 9.01 28.09 4.27
N VAL A 404 7.73 28.31 4.41
CA VAL A 404 7.03 28.40 5.70
C VAL A 404 6.95 27.07 6.45
N ILE A 405 7.03 25.94 5.72
CA ILE A 405 7.03 24.61 6.36
C ILE A 405 8.41 24.17 6.84
N LEU A 406 9.48 24.88 6.50
CA LEU A 406 10.85 24.51 6.88
C LEU A 406 11.04 24.32 8.39
N PRO A 407 10.48 25.16 9.28
CA PRO A 407 10.56 24.94 10.74
C PRO A 407 9.88 23.64 11.19
N ASP A 408 8.76 23.28 10.56
CA ASP A 408 8.06 22.04 10.89
C ASP A 408 8.80 20.82 10.33
N LEU A 409 9.42 20.92 9.14
CA LEU A 409 10.32 19.88 8.61
C LEU A 409 11.52 19.64 9.54
N MET A 410 12.11 20.68 10.13
CA MET A 410 13.18 20.53 11.12
C MET A 410 12.71 19.73 12.34
N ARG A 411 11.47 19.95 12.80
CA ARG A 411 10.91 19.16 13.92
C ARG A 411 10.75 17.68 13.57
N VAL A 412 10.40 17.36 12.32
CA VAL A 412 10.29 15.95 11.87
C VAL A 412 11.58 15.17 12.12
N LEU A 413 12.73 15.84 12.05
CA LEU A 413 14.03 15.22 12.32
C LEU A 413 14.18 14.76 13.79
N LEU A 414 13.40 15.34 14.71
CA LEU A 414 13.42 15.02 16.13
C LEU A 414 12.55 13.81 16.49
N PHE A 415 11.60 13.41 15.63
CA PHE A 415 10.68 12.30 15.91
C PHE A 415 11.31 10.92 15.84
N GLY A 416 12.53 10.81 15.32
CA GLY A 416 13.26 9.52 15.25
C GLY A 416 12.76 8.51 14.22
N TYR A 417 11.80 8.87 13.37
CA TYR A 417 11.29 8.00 12.29
C TYR A 417 12.20 8.07 11.07
N LYS A 418 13.19 7.19 11.00
CA LYS A 418 14.30 7.22 10.02
C LYS A 418 13.84 7.38 8.57
N ALA A 419 12.78 6.67 8.15
CA ALA A 419 12.23 6.78 6.80
C ALA A 419 11.60 8.16 6.51
N ALA A 420 10.92 8.75 7.49
CA ALA A 420 10.36 10.10 7.38
C ALA A 420 11.48 11.15 7.39
N THR A 421 12.49 10.97 8.24
CA THR A 421 13.66 11.85 8.32
C THR A 421 14.39 11.95 6.98
N THR A 422 14.63 10.81 6.32
CA THR A 422 15.28 10.80 4.98
C THR A 422 14.47 11.60 3.95
N LYS A 423 13.16 11.42 3.93
CA LYS A 423 12.27 12.18 3.03
C LYS A 423 12.24 13.68 3.39
N ALA A 424 12.19 14.01 4.68
CA ALA A 424 12.20 15.39 5.15
C ALA A 424 13.50 16.13 4.74
N LEU A 425 14.65 15.47 4.83
CA LEU A 425 15.93 16.02 4.35
C LEU A 425 15.92 16.32 2.87
N LEU A 426 15.34 15.40 2.06
CA LEU A 426 15.24 15.60 0.62
C LEU A 426 14.34 16.78 0.26
N VAL A 427 13.16 16.85 0.87
CA VAL A 427 12.21 17.97 0.70
C VAL A 427 12.88 19.29 1.13
N PHE A 428 13.51 19.29 2.29
CA PHE A 428 14.22 20.47 2.80
C PHE A 428 15.27 20.95 1.79
N ARG A 429 16.09 20.06 1.26
CA ARG A 429 17.10 20.36 0.25
C ARG A 429 16.52 20.97 -1.00
N THR A 430 15.40 20.38 -1.51
CA THR A 430 14.72 20.88 -2.72
C THR A 430 14.18 22.30 -2.51
N ILE A 431 13.52 22.55 -1.38
CA ILE A 431 13.00 23.89 -1.06
C ILE A 431 14.15 24.90 -0.94
N MET A 432 15.20 24.56 -0.19
CA MET A 432 16.36 25.43 0.03
C MET A 432 17.07 25.83 -1.25
N ALA A 433 17.13 24.93 -2.24
CA ALA A 433 17.74 25.20 -3.55
C ALA A 433 17.01 26.29 -4.34
N GLN A 434 15.73 26.54 -4.06
CA GLN A 434 14.89 27.51 -4.75
C GLN A 434 14.77 28.86 -4.02
N LEU A 435 15.35 28.97 -2.81
CA LEU A 435 15.31 30.20 -2.03
C LEU A 435 16.41 31.18 -2.46
N GLU A 436 16.16 32.47 -2.24
CA GLU A 436 17.20 33.48 -2.38
C GLU A 436 18.31 33.27 -1.36
N ARG A 437 19.57 33.50 -1.77
CA ARG A 437 20.76 33.21 -0.95
C ARG A 437 20.73 33.86 0.44
N ARG A 438 20.14 35.04 0.57
CA ARG A 438 20.05 35.71 1.90
C ARG A 438 19.05 35.02 2.81
N GLU A 439 17.90 34.60 2.28
CA GLU A 439 16.88 33.87 3.05
C GLU A 439 17.38 32.47 3.42
N ALA A 440 17.96 31.76 2.44
CA ALA A 440 18.54 30.44 2.64
C ALA A 440 19.64 30.45 3.70
N SER A 441 20.44 31.53 3.79
CA SER A 441 21.59 31.63 4.70
C SER A 441 21.20 31.51 6.16
N HIS A 442 20.16 32.23 6.59
CA HIS A 442 19.73 32.20 8.00
C HIS A 442 19.14 30.81 8.36
N ILE A 443 18.30 30.24 7.48
CA ILE A 443 17.71 28.92 7.66
C ILE A 443 18.78 27.82 7.65
N ALA A 444 19.81 27.98 6.82
CA ALA A 444 20.92 27.04 6.74
C ALA A 444 21.67 26.88 8.07
N VAL A 445 21.87 27.94 8.81
CA VAL A 445 22.53 27.87 10.12
C VAL A 445 21.69 27.10 11.13
N GLN A 446 20.38 27.39 11.18
CA GLN A 446 19.46 26.68 12.08
C GLN A 446 19.42 25.18 11.74
N MET A 447 19.31 24.84 10.45
CA MET A 447 19.28 23.44 10.01
C MET A 447 20.59 22.71 10.29
N ALA A 448 21.73 23.38 10.20
CA ALA A 448 23.03 22.77 10.45
C ALA A 448 23.12 22.16 11.86
N GLU A 449 22.52 22.78 12.87
CA GLU A 449 22.46 22.25 14.23
C GLU A 449 21.71 20.90 14.30
N PHE A 450 20.57 20.80 13.61
CA PHE A 450 19.78 19.56 13.56
C PHE A 450 20.48 18.43 12.80
N LEU A 451 21.39 18.75 11.88
CA LEU A 451 22.11 17.73 11.11
C LEU A 451 23.26 17.09 11.87
N LEU A 452 23.88 17.78 12.84
CA LEU A 452 25.05 17.28 13.55
C LEU A 452 24.87 15.87 14.15
N PRO A 453 23.79 15.55 14.88
CA PRO A 453 23.57 14.18 15.37
C PRO A 453 23.31 13.15 14.27
N LEU A 454 22.76 13.57 13.12
CA LEU A 454 22.45 12.69 12.00
C LEU A 454 23.67 12.29 11.16
N LEU A 455 24.81 12.98 11.32
CA LEU A 455 26.08 12.61 10.66
C LEU A 455 26.58 11.24 11.12
N ASP A 456 26.17 10.80 12.30
CA ASP A 456 26.55 9.55 12.96
C ASP A 456 25.39 8.53 13.08
N ASP A 457 24.27 8.74 12.33
CA ASP A 457 23.13 7.82 12.38
C ASP A 457 23.50 6.39 11.94
N GLU A 458 22.77 5.40 12.43
CA GLU A 458 22.99 3.99 12.11
C GLU A 458 22.75 3.67 10.62
N LEU A 459 21.76 4.35 9.97
CA LEU A 459 21.44 4.15 8.56
C LEU A 459 22.40 4.90 7.66
N SER A 460 23.08 4.19 6.78
CA SER A 460 24.02 4.77 5.80
C SER A 460 23.38 5.81 4.89
N GLN A 461 22.14 5.56 4.44
CA GLN A 461 21.40 6.49 3.59
C GLN A 461 21.11 7.82 4.31
N LEU A 462 20.82 7.75 5.61
CA LEU A 462 20.57 8.96 6.41
C LEU A 462 21.87 9.73 6.68
N ARG A 463 22.97 9.02 6.97
CA ARG A 463 24.31 9.65 7.06
C ARG A 463 24.67 10.37 5.77
N GLU A 464 24.56 9.70 4.62
CA GLU A 464 24.89 10.28 3.32
C GLU A 464 24.07 11.54 3.03
N SER A 465 22.74 11.46 3.23
CA SER A 465 21.82 12.58 2.97
C SER A 465 22.10 13.77 3.89
N SER A 466 22.33 13.54 5.18
CA SER A 466 22.63 14.59 6.15
C SER A 466 23.99 15.23 5.90
N ILE A 467 25.03 14.46 5.59
CA ILE A 467 26.36 14.98 5.26
C ILE A 467 26.31 15.81 3.97
N SER A 468 25.60 15.32 2.94
CA SER A 468 25.45 16.03 1.67
C SER A 468 24.68 17.35 1.86
N LEU A 469 23.60 17.32 2.64
CA LEU A 469 22.86 18.55 2.96
C LEU A 469 23.73 19.52 3.77
N PHE A 470 24.46 19.06 4.77
CA PHE A 470 25.38 19.88 5.56
C PHE A 470 26.41 20.60 4.71
N ARG A 471 26.99 19.90 3.69
CA ARG A 471 27.85 20.49 2.66
C ARG A 471 27.13 21.62 1.90
N ASP A 472 25.92 21.36 1.42
CA ASP A 472 25.16 22.33 0.62
C ASP A 472 24.82 23.59 1.44
N LEU A 473 24.46 23.43 2.72
CA LEU A 473 24.18 24.54 3.64
C LEU A 473 25.41 25.41 3.88
N MET A 474 26.60 24.81 4.00
CA MET A 474 27.87 25.58 4.08
C MET A 474 28.08 26.48 2.87
N MET A 475 27.76 25.99 1.67
CA MET A 475 27.92 26.75 0.43
C MET A 475 26.85 27.83 0.24
N MET A 476 25.67 27.64 0.80
CA MET A 476 24.56 28.61 0.72
C MET A 476 24.73 29.79 1.70
N THR A 477 25.52 29.62 2.75
CA THR A 477 25.65 30.63 3.82
C THR A 477 26.43 31.87 3.36
N VAL A 478 25.85 33.04 3.57
CA VAL A 478 26.44 34.34 3.17
C VAL A 478 26.43 35.38 4.33
N GLY A 479 27.17 36.43 4.19
CA GLY A 479 27.14 37.56 5.11
C GLY A 479 27.56 37.21 6.54
N ASN A 480 26.78 37.71 7.51
CA ASN A 480 27.04 37.55 8.96
C ASN A 480 26.82 36.12 9.45
N ASP A 481 25.93 35.36 8.79
CA ASP A 481 25.60 33.99 9.20
C ASP A 481 26.81 33.05 9.05
N LYS A 482 27.81 33.44 8.23
CA LYS A 482 29.07 32.67 8.08
C LYS A 482 29.80 32.49 9.42
N ARG A 483 29.61 33.41 10.37
CA ARG A 483 30.27 33.30 11.69
C ARG A 483 29.65 32.13 12.49
N GLU A 484 28.33 32.06 12.51
CA GLU A 484 27.62 30.99 13.21
C GLU A 484 27.80 29.66 12.50
N MET A 485 27.67 29.61 11.17
CA MET A 485 27.94 28.41 10.40
C MET A 485 29.36 27.87 10.65
N LYS A 486 30.38 28.73 10.79
CA LYS A 486 31.72 28.28 11.16
C LYS A 486 31.78 27.58 12.51
N ASN A 487 30.93 27.96 13.46
CA ASN A 487 30.85 27.27 14.74
C ASN A 487 30.23 25.89 14.57
N MET A 488 29.11 25.75 13.79
CA MET A 488 28.51 24.47 13.48
C MET A 488 29.48 23.54 12.73
N VAL A 489 30.21 24.10 11.76
CA VAL A 489 31.23 23.36 11.02
C VAL A 489 32.34 22.83 11.94
N ARG A 490 32.82 23.63 12.88
CA ARG A 490 33.83 23.18 13.85
C ARG A 490 33.33 22.02 14.71
N LEU A 491 32.05 21.94 15.04
CA LEU A 491 31.45 20.82 15.76
C LEU A 491 31.37 19.57 14.87
N GLY A 492 31.08 19.76 13.58
CA GLY A 492 30.95 18.67 12.61
C GLY A 492 32.30 18.12 12.07
N LEU A 493 33.44 18.81 12.31
CA LEU A 493 34.73 18.38 11.73
C LEU A 493 35.15 16.97 12.14
N LEU A 494 34.99 16.61 13.41
CA LEU A 494 35.39 15.30 13.92
C LEU A 494 34.48 14.18 13.41
N PRO A 495 33.14 14.28 13.48
CA PRO A 495 32.25 13.34 12.82
C PRO A 495 32.58 13.14 11.33
N LEU A 496 32.71 14.23 10.58
CA LEU A 496 33.07 14.14 9.16
C LEU A 496 34.43 13.47 8.91
N PHE A 497 35.40 13.70 9.79
CA PHE A 497 36.69 13.02 9.71
C PHE A 497 36.57 11.51 9.89
N PHE A 498 35.79 11.05 10.88
CA PHE A 498 35.58 9.62 11.09
C PHE A 498 34.81 9.00 9.93
N ARG A 499 33.81 9.69 9.37
CA ARG A 499 33.03 9.20 8.22
C ARG A 499 33.84 9.07 6.92
N LEU A 500 35.07 9.61 6.85
CA LEU A 500 36.02 9.24 5.77
C LEU A 500 36.37 7.75 5.76
N SER A 501 36.27 7.09 6.90
CA SER A 501 36.50 5.65 7.09
C SER A 501 35.21 4.81 7.11
N ASP A 502 34.05 5.39 6.71
CA ASP A 502 32.78 4.68 6.66
C ASP A 502 32.85 3.52 5.66
N GLN A 503 32.31 2.35 6.03
CA GLN A 503 32.24 1.18 5.16
C GLN A 503 31.44 1.44 3.88
N THR A 504 30.47 2.35 3.94
CA THR A 504 29.67 2.76 2.78
C THR A 504 30.44 3.82 1.98
N GLN A 505 30.91 3.47 0.81
CA GLN A 505 31.73 4.34 -0.02
C GLN A 505 31.08 5.69 -0.37
N SER A 506 29.74 5.72 -0.56
CA SER A 506 29.01 6.97 -0.82
C SER A 506 29.04 7.92 0.37
N VAL A 507 28.97 7.39 1.61
CA VAL A 507 29.11 8.18 2.85
C VAL A 507 30.52 8.74 2.97
N ALA A 508 31.53 7.91 2.76
CA ALA A 508 32.92 8.34 2.83
C ALA A 508 33.25 9.44 1.79
N LYS A 509 32.71 9.31 0.59
CA LYS A 509 32.82 10.34 -0.47
C LYS A 509 32.11 11.63 -0.05
N ALA A 510 30.88 11.57 0.44
CA ALA A 510 30.12 12.73 0.92
C ALA A 510 30.87 13.44 2.06
N ALA A 511 31.46 12.70 2.99
CA ALA A 511 32.27 13.24 4.08
C ALA A 511 33.52 13.99 3.57
N GLY A 512 34.19 13.45 2.58
CA GLY A 512 35.32 14.13 1.92
C GLY A 512 34.91 15.43 1.26
N GLU A 513 33.79 15.44 0.53
CA GLU A 513 33.24 16.66 -0.09
C GLU A 513 32.80 17.70 0.96
N ALA A 514 32.19 17.27 2.06
CA ALA A 514 31.80 18.16 3.15
C ALA A 514 33.00 18.75 3.88
N LEU A 515 34.05 17.97 4.13
CA LEU A 515 35.32 18.48 4.69
C LEU A 515 36.00 19.49 3.77
N LEU A 516 35.91 19.29 2.46
CA LEU A 516 36.44 20.24 1.47
C LEU A 516 35.70 21.58 1.56
N ALA A 517 34.36 21.56 1.62
CA ALA A 517 33.53 22.74 1.79
C ALA A 517 33.81 23.43 3.15
N ALA A 518 33.97 22.65 4.21
CA ALA A 518 34.36 23.13 5.53
C ALA A 518 35.71 23.85 5.51
N ALA A 519 36.72 23.28 4.84
CA ALA A 519 38.01 23.88 4.71
C ALA A 519 37.99 25.20 3.92
N GLU A 520 37.11 25.31 2.92
CA GLU A 520 36.88 26.54 2.16
C GLU A 520 36.20 27.62 3.02
N LEU A 521 35.12 27.29 3.75
CA LEU A 521 34.41 28.20 4.61
C LEU A 521 35.30 28.72 5.77
N LEU A 522 36.11 27.82 6.34
CA LEU A 522 37.06 28.15 7.40
C LEU A 522 38.32 28.85 6.88
N LYS A 523 38.53 28.93 5.56
CA LYS A 523 39.74 29.41 4.90
C LYS A 523 40.98 28.61 5.33
N TRP A 524 40.84 27.32 5.54
CA TRP A 524 41.88 26.45 6.09
C TRP A 524 42.60 25.71 4.91
N LYS A 525 43.63 26.39 4.35
CA LYS A 525 44.37 25.88 3.19
C LYS A 525 45.04 24.51 3.39
N PRO A 526 45.71 24.23 4.54
CA PRO A 526 46.28 22.90 4.77
C PRO A 526 45.24 21.78 4.74
N LEU A 527 44.11 21.97 5.41
CA LEU A 527 43.02 20.98 5.42
C LEU A 527 42.50 20.73 3.99
N LYS A 528 42.31 21.80 3.21
CA LYS A 528 41.84 21.69 1.82
C LYS A 528 42.80 20.85 0.97
N HIS A 529 44.13 21.01 1.14
CA HIS A 529 45.11 20.23 0.44
C HIS A 529 45.09 18.75 0.85
N LEU A 530 45.03 18.48 2.16
CA LEU A 530 45.07 17.12 2.70
C LEU A 530 43.80 16.32 2.30
N VAL A 531 42.63 16.95 2.27
CA VAL A 531 41.40 16.31 1.79
C VAL A 531 41.48 15.96 0.32
N ARG A 532 42.00 16.86 -0.53
CA ARG A 532 42.16 16.60 -1.96
C ARG A 532 43.15 15.49 -2.27
N THR A 533 44.21 15.35 -1.46
CA THR A 533 45.24 14.32 -1.59
C THR A 533 44.89 13.04 -0.83
N GLN A 534 43.69 12.97 -0.21
CA GLN A 534 43.19 11.80 0.53
C GLN A 534 44.13 11.33 1.66
N GLN A 535 44.87 12.24 2.27
CA GLN A 535 45.80 11.92 3.34
C GLN A 535 45.13 11.88 4.69
N THR A 536 44.28 10.85 4.95
CA THR A 536 43.37 10.75 6.08
C THR A 536 44.06 11.00 7.44
N TRP A 537 45.29 10.44 7.66
CA TRP A 537 45.97 10.60 8.94
C TRP A 537 46.48 12.02 9.16
N GLN A 538 46.95 12.65 8.12
CA GLN A 538 47.41 14.04 8.20
C GLN A 538 46.23 15.01 8.41
N ILE A 539 45.01 14.63 7.96
CA ILE A 539 43.80 15.40 8.29
C ILE A 539 43.60 15.39 9.80
N GLY A 540 43.60 14.21 10.44
CA GLY A 540 43.45 14.07 11.91
C GLY A 540 44.53 14.89 12.66
N GLU A 541 45.77 14.82 12.24
CA GLU A 541 46.87 15.61 12.82
C GLU A 541 46.67 17.11 12.63
N SER A 542 46.19 17.52 11.45
CA SER A 542 45.86 18.92 11.16
C SER A 542 44.76 19.46 12.06
N LEU A 543 43.71 18.67 12.34
CA LEU A 543 42.63 19.04 13.28
C LEU A 543 43.20 19.33 14.69
N LEU A 544 44.06 18.48 15.18
CA LEU A 544 44.66 18.61 16.51
C LEU A 544 45.67 19.77 16.61
N LYS A 545 46.43 20.06 15.53
CA LYS A 545 47.40 21.18 15.49
C LYS A 545 46.73 22.54 15.42
N GLN A 546 45.60 22.64 14.72
CA GLN A 546 44.93 23.93 14.48
C GLN A 546 44.29 24.50 15.75
N ASP A 547 43.68 23.62 16.56
CA ASP A 547 43.03 24.06 17.80
C ASP A 547 43.40 23.14 18.98
N ARG A 548 44.55 23.42 19.53
CA ARG A 548 45.08 22.65 20.67
C ARG A 548 44.19 22.71 21.92
N ARG A 549 43.31 23.72 22.04
CA ARG A 549 42.36 23.82 23.15
C ARG A 549 41.25 22.81 23.01
N ARG A 550 40.87 22.49 21.76
CA ARG A 550 39.85 21.50 21.46
C ARG A 550 40.37 20.05 21.36
N ALA A 551 41.69 19.85 21.40
CA ALA A 551 42.26 18.50 21.38
C ALA A 551 41.67 17.59 22.47
N GLN A 552 41.35 18.17 23.64
CA GLN A 552 40.70 17.44 24.72
C GLN A 552 39.24 17.12 24.42
N GLU A 553 38.49 18.03 23.80
CA GLU A 553 37.10 17.80 23.34
C GLU A 553 37.07 16.72 22.27
N PHE A 554 37.95 16.82 21.29
CA PHE A 554 38.09 15.79 20.23
C PHE A 554 38.43 14.42 20.77
N LEU A 555 39.30 14.35 21.79
CA LEU A 555 39.62 13.09 22.46
C LEU A 555 38.39 12.49 23.13
N ILE A 556 37.62 13.28 23.91
CA ILE A 556 36.41 12.79 24.57
C ILE A 556 35.38 12.32 23.57
N GLN A 557 35.14 13.10 22.52
CA GLN A 557 34.22 12.73 21.43
C GLN A 557 34.68 11.47 20.70
N SER A 558 35.99 11.26 20.50
CA SER A 558 36.50 10.07 19.81
C SER A 558 36.32 8.78 20.60
N LEU A 559 36.14 8.85 21.92
CA LEU A 559 35.88 7.66 22.75
C LEU A 559 34.55 6.98 22.43
N SER A 560 33.52 7.74 21.95
CA SER A 560 32.25 7.16 21.54
C SER A 560 32.38 6.23 20.33
N TYR A 561 33.29 6.53 19.41
CA TYR A 561 33.52 5.74 18.20
C TYR A 561 34.25 4.41 18.47
N LEU A 562 34.82 4.18 19.68
CA LEU A 562 35.35 2.87 20.06
C LEU A 562 34.27 1.80 20.16
N LYS A 563 33.01 2.21 20.27
CA LYS A 563 31.83 1.32 20.35
C LYS A 563 31.03 1.28 19.04
N ASP A 564 31.54 1.90 17.98
CA ASP A 564 30.83 1.92 16.68
C ASP A 564 30.68 0.50 16.13
N ALA A 565 29.54 0.24 15.46
CA ALA A 565 29.29 -1.05 14.82
C ALA A 565 30.30 -1.37 13.72
N GLN A 566 30.83 -0.35 13.04
CA GLN A 566 31.79 -0.49 11.95
C GLN A 566 33.22 -0.65 12.47
N ALA A 567 33.87 -1.74 12.11
CA ALA A 567 35.27 -2.00 12.47
C ALA A 567 36.24 -0.90 11.99
N SER A 568 36.00 -0.37 10.79
CA SER A 568 36.81 0.72 10.21
C SER A 568 36.77 2.01 11.05
N LEU A 569 35.62 2.32 11.66
CA LEU A 569 35.51 3.49 12.54
C LEU A 569 36.15 3.22 13.91
N ARG A 570 35.99 2.02 14.48
CA ARG A 570 36.68 1.65 15.72
C ARG A 570 38.20 1.72 15.54
N GLU A 571 38.72 1.23 14.42
CA GLU A 571 40.14 1.32 14.08
C GLU A 571 40.60 2.77 13.95
N ALA A 572 39.83 3.59 13.20
CA ALA A 572 40.11 5.01 13.06
C ALA A 572 40.12 5.75 14.41
N ALA A 573 39.19 5.41 15.30
CA ALA A 573 39.09 5.99 16.65
C ALA A 573 40.32 5.65 17.48
N VAL A 574 40.77 4.39 17.53
CA VAL A 574 41.98 3.97 18.24
C VAL A 574 43.21 4.76 17.79
N ARG A 575 43.40 4.88 16.48
CA ARG A 575 44.51 5.65 15.91
C ARG A 575 44.42 7.13 16.25
N PHE A 576 43.25 7.73 16.11
CA PHE A 576 43.03 9.16 16.42
C PHE A 576 43.24 9.44 17.91
N ILE A 577 42.78 8.59 18.81
CA ILE A 577 42.99 8.70 20.25
C ILE A 577 44.49 8.67 20.58
N GLY A 578 45.25 7.74 19.97
CA GLY A 578 46.69 7.69 20.14
C GLY A 578 47.37 8.98 19.68
N LEU A 579 46.90 9.55 18.58
CA LEU A 579 47.42 10.82 18.04
C LEU A 579 47.04 12.00 18.97
N ALA A 580 45.77 12.06 19.40
CA ALA A 580 45.25 13.12 20.26
C ALA A 580 45.96 13.14 21.65
N ALA A 581 46.19 11.95 22.20
CA ALA A 581 46.92 11.85 23.49
C ALA A 581 48.32 12.48 23.48
N ARG A 582 49.02 12.43 22.36
CA ARG A 582 50.34 13.10 22.18
C ARG A 582 50.23 14.63 22.15
N HIS A 583 49.04 15.17 21.78
CA HIS A 583 48.81 16.60 21.71
C HIS A 583 48.28 17.19 23.00
N LEU A 584 47.97 16.36 24.02
CA LEU A 584 47.52 16.84 25.33
C LEU A 584 48.70 17.52 26.08
N ARG A 585 48.46 18.71 26.63
CA ARG A 585 49.39 19.37 27.52
C ARG A 585 49.16 18.93 28.96
N ASN A 586 50.16 18.25 29.53
CA ASN A 586 50.15 17.80 30.93
C ASN A 586 48.83 17.10 31.35
N PRO A 587 48.48 15.96 30.69
CA PRO A 587 47.27 15.25 31.06
C PRO A 587 47.39 14.73 32.52
N SER A 588 46.31 14.87 33.30
CA SER A 588 46.28 14.27 34.65
C SER A 588 46.38 12.75 34.58
N LYS A 589 47.01 12.10 35.56
CA LYS A 589 47.07 10.64 35.63
C LYS A 589 45.69 9.99 35.54
N LYS A 590 44.68 10.60 36.16
CA LYS A 590 43.30 10.16 36.12
C LYS A 590 42.76 10.09 34.65
N LYS A 591 43.03 11.15 33.89
CA LYS A 591 42.57 11.26 32.50
C LYS A 591 43.24 10.23 31.58
N LEU A 592 44.55 10.00 31.78
CA LEU A 592 45.26 8.95 31.01
C LEU A 592 44.74 7.56 31.41
N ALA A 593 44.42 7.31 32.67
CA ALA A 593 43.82 6.04 33.11
C ALA A 593 42.45 5.84 32.49
N GLU A 594 41.60 6.88 32.40
CA GLU A 594 40.28 6.83 31.71
C GLU A 594 40.40 6.46 30.23
N ILE A 595 41.36 7.07 29.52
CA ILE A 595 41.62 6.78 28.10
C ILE A 595 42.12 5.33 27.93
N CYS A 596 43.08 4.91 28.76
CA CYS A 596 43.60 3.54 28.72
C CYS A 596 42.52 2.51 29.05
N SER A 597 41.66 2.79 30.03
CA SER A 597 40.52 1.92 30.36
C SER A 597 39.53 1.82 29.18
N ALA A 598 39.22 2.94 28.50
CA ALA A 598 38.37 2.90 27.33
C ALA A 598 38.98 2.08 26.16
N LEU A 599 40.30 2.20 25.92
CA LEU A 599 40.98 1.38 24.90
C LEU A 599 41.05 -0.09 25.29
N GLN A 600 41.16 -0.42 26.59
CA GLN A 600 41.15 -1.80 27.07
C GLN A 600 39.83 -2.51 26.82
N THR A 601 38.70 -1.81 26.70
CA THR A 601 37.41 -2.46 26.32
C THR A 601 37.49 -3.15 24.97
N LEU A 602 38.43 -2.74 24.09
CA LEU A 602 38.66 -3.35 22.78
C LEU A 602 39.58 -4.60 22.84
N ALA A 603 40.02 -5.04 24.01
CA ALA A 603 40.78 -6.28 24.14
C ALA A 603 39.99 -7.52 23.69
N GLU A 604 38.68 -7.44 23.72
CA GLU A 604 37.74 -8.48 23.28
C GLU A 604 37.05 -8.15 21.93
N ASP A 605 37.58 -7.19 21.17
CA ASP A 605 37.01 -6.84 19.86
C ASP A 605 37.03 -8.05 18.92
N HIS A 606 36.02 -8.20 18.09
CA HIS A 606 35.95 -9.30 17.11
C HIS A 606 37.12 -9.27 16.11
N GLU A 607 37.62 -8.08 15.77
CA GLU A 607 38.72 -7.89 14.82
C GLU A 607 40.10 -7.96 15.50
N PRO A 608 40.94 -8.95 15.15
CA PRO A 608 42.29 -9.10 15.74
C PRO A 608 43.20 -7.88 15.55
N SER A 609 43.05 -7.18 14.41
CA SER A 609 43.79 -5.96 14.09
C SER A 609 43.50 -4.83 15.07
N ILE A 610 42.21 -4.68 15.46
CA ILE A 610 41.78 -3.66 16.41
C ILE A 610 42.28 -3.98 17.81
N ARG A 611 42.23 -5.26 18.25
CA ARG A 611 42.75 -5.67 19.54
C ARG A 611 44.23 -5.33 19.67
N SER A 612 45.04 -5.68 18.64
CA SER A 612 46.47 -5.40 18.60
C SER A 612 46.77 -3.89 18.60
N LEU A 613 46.01 -3.15 17.80
CA LEU A 613 46.20 -1.71 17.66
C LEU A 613 45.85 -0.97 18.97
N ALA A 614 44.79 -1.38 19.66
CA ALA A 614 44.36 -0.83 20.96
C ALA A 614 45.43 -1.06 22.02
N ALA A 615 45.95 -2.31 22.13
CA ALA A 615 47.03 -2.65 23.05
C ALA A 615 48.32 -1.84 22.80
N GLN A 616 48.72 -1.71 21.52
CA GLN A 616 49.88 -0.88 21.12
C GLN A 616 49.67 0.59 21.49
N THR A 617 48.45 1.12 21.27
CA THR A 617 48.11 2.51 21.58
C THR A 617 48.19 2.78 23.09
N VAL A 618 47.73 1.85 23.92
CA VAL A 618 47.85 1.96 25.39
C VAL A 618 49.32 2.02 25.79
N ILE A 619 50.19 1.13 25.23
CA ILE A 619 51.61 1.13 25.52
C ILE A 619 52.27 2.47 25.13
N ILE A 620 51.93 3.03 23.98
CA ILE A 620 52.45 4.31 23.50
C ILE A 620 52.04 5.45 24.44
N ILE A 621 50.78 5.49 24.88
CA ILE A 621 50.27 6.52 25.78
C ILE A 621 51.00 6.45 27.13
N LEU A 622 51.16 5.25 27.69
CA LEU A 622 51.83 5.03 28.98
C LEU A 622 53.33 5.32 28.92
N SER A 623 54.02 4.98 27.83
CA SER A 623 55.44 5.30 27.65
C SER A 623 55.68 6.78 27.51
N SER A 624 54.87 7.48 26.72
CA SER A 624 54.93 8.93 26.54
C SER A 624 54.71 9.73 27.84
N SER A 625 53.97 9.17 28.80
CA SER A 625 53.76 9.76 30.12
C SER A 625 54.94 9.63 31.05
N ARG A 626 55.86 8.65 30.82
CA ARG A 626 57.07 8.45 31.63
C ARG A 626 58.24 9.34 31.20
N GLU A 627 58.22 9.87 29.97
CA GLU A 627 59.31 10.67 29.41
C GLU A 627 59.13 12.18 29.60
N GLN A 628 58.36 12.66 30.59
CA GLN A 628 58.37 14.10 30.91
C GLN A 628 59.73 14.51 31.39
N PRO A 629 60.45 15.47 30.74
CA PRO A 629 61.75 15.92 31.15
C PRO A 629 61.64 16.52 32.57
N ARG A 630 62.49 16.01 33.50
CA ARG A 630 62.74 16.64 34.78
C ARG A 630 62.93 18.14 34.58
N PRO A 631 62.37 19.01 35.43
CA PRO A 631 62.60 20.44 35.33
C PRO A 631 64.11 20.66 35.25
N ARG A 632 64.59 21.27 34.18
CA ARG A 632 65.94 21.79 34.14
C ARG A 632 66.04 22.79 35.29
N TRP A 633 66.67 22.35 36.37
CA TRP A 633 67.18 23.26 37.38
C TRP A 633 68.16 24.18 36.66
N THR A 634 67.76 25.39 36.35
CA THR A 634 68.67 26.41 35.92
C THR A 634 69.60 26.72 37.07
N LEU A 635 70.84 26.32 36.93
CA LEU A 635 71.97 26.78 37.73
C LEU A 635 72.11 28.31 37.58
N ARG A 636 71.22 29.03 38.29
CA ARG A 636 71.29 30.50 38.36
C ARG A 636 71.08 30.99 39.83
N ALA A 637 71.58 30.24 40.77
CA ALA A 637 71.57 30.59 42.17
C ALA A 637 72.84 30.17 42.89
N LEU A 638 73.99 30.27 42.24
CA LEU A 638 75.30 30.10 42.90
C LEU A 638 76.35 31.03 42.25
N CYS A 639 76.09 32.36 42.27
CA CYS A 639 77.13 33.39 42.14
C CYS A 639 76.56 34.67 42.72
N CYS A 640 76.56 34.75 44.04
CA CYS A 640 76.66 35.99 44.82
C CYS A 640 77.38 35.63 46.11
N ARG A 641 78.66 35.55 46.01
CA ARG A 641 79.64 36.02 46.93
C ARG A 641 80.96 36.20 46.21
#